data_71a04c5ad6fc31dd21ae70ad1645db5b
#
_entry.id   71a04c5ad6fc31dd21ae70ad1645db5b
#
_cell.length_a   1.000
_cell.length_b   1.000
_cell.length_c   1.000
_cell.angle_alpha   90.00
_cell.angle_beta   90.00
_cell.angle_gamma   90.00
#
_symmetry.space_group_name_H-M   'P 1'
#
loop_
_entity.id
_entity.type
_entity.pdbx_description
1 polymer ?
#
loop_
_entity_poly.entity_id
_entity_poly.type
_entity_poly.pdbx_seq_one_letter_code
_entity_poly.pdbx_strand_id
1 'polypeptide(L)'
;MLQTVAIVLVAVATVVGVAIFTRGAAAIAAQVRVGRPAAGRLTPVGRRAWTALAQILGHGHFRGRPVVRAAHWAVMLSFPLLFLTLVTGYGQLADPAFALPLLGHLPPGEWLTEAIAWLGLVGIVGLIAVRLRTQPRPAEEPETARRSRFFGSTRWQAYVVEAVILAVVLCVLALRALEYAYYAGEPELARYATTVHFPLTAWLGETLTGSGQATLATAITVVAAVKILVSVGWLAIVGLQPSMGVAWHRFLAVLNVYARREPGGGPALGPAQPLLADGAPVTLETLEDLPEDATLGVGTLADFTWKGLLDFSTCTECGRCQDQCPAWNTGKPLSPKLFTLALRDHAAATAPFLRAAAAASPEQLSAATLAGRDGFTPHTGDVLGALAAVGATGPTGVAVGPTALVPDVIAPDVLWSCTMCGACVHQCPVDIEHVDHILDLRRHEVLMASAFPAELGQMFKKLETKGNPWGLAARKRLDWAKDLEFEVPVVGADVESAAEVDYLFWVGCAGAFEDRAKKTTRAVAELLHTAGVSFAVLGDGEACTGDPARRAGNELLFQMLAAQNVETLTEARAQKIVVTCAHCFNTLAREYPQLGGRYDVVHHTQLLNRLVREGRLTPVAPPAAETRTITYHDPCFLGRHNQVYAPPRELLGALPGATAVEMPRSGETAMCCGGGGARVWMEEKIGTRVNVERAREAAATGATAVATACPFCTTMLSDGVAANGDEVEVLDVAQLLLAGVRRGQDT
;
A
#
# COMPACT_ATOMS: atom_id res chain seq x y z
N MET A 1 -40.53 16.64 -34.10
CA MET A 1 -41.05 16.46 -32.71
C MET A 1 -40.11 15.60 -31.87
N LEU A 2 -39.75 14.38 -32.30
CA LEU A 2 -38.84 13.49 -31.52
C LEU A 2 -37.47 14.13 -31.29
N GLN A 3 -36.85 14.72 -32.29
CA GLN A 3 -35.55 15.38 -32.22
C GLN A 3 -35.55 16.55 -31.18
N THR A 4 -36.57 17.41 -31.23
CA THR A 4 -36.69 18.52 -30.28
C THR A 4 -36.83 18.02 -28.86
N VAL A 5 -37.65 16.97 -28.64
CA VAL A 5 -37.82 16.32 -27.35
C VAL A 5 -36.46 15.73 -26.85
N ALA A 6 -35.73 15.06 -27.72
CA ALA A 6 -34.41 14.50 -27.40
C ALA A 6 -33.41 15.60 -26.99
N ILE A 7 -33.34 16.69 -27.76
CA ILE A 7 -32.46 17.85 -27.45
C ILE A 7 -32.80 18.45 -26.09
N VAL A 8 -34.07 18.73 -25.81
CA VAL A 8 -34.48 19.35 -24.54
C VAL A 8 -34.20 18.41 -23.37
N LEU A 9 -34.57 17.12 -23.48
CA LEU A 9 -34.32 16.12 -22.45
C LEU A 9 -32.84 15.99 -22.13
N VAL A 10 -32.00 15.87 -23.16
CA VAL A 10 -30.54 15.75 -23.00
C VAL A 10 -29.93 17.00 -22.42
N ALA A 11 -30.37 18.21 -22.85
CA ALA A 11 -29.87 19.47 -22.31
C ALA A 11 -30.17 19.61 -20.80
N VAL A 12 -31.40 19.34 -20.40
CA VAL A 12 -31.80 19.37 -18.99
C VAL A 12 -31.02 18.33 -18.18
N ALA A 13 -30.96 17.08 -18.67
CA ALA A 13 -30.22 16.02 -17.99
C ALA A 13 -28.74 16.37 -17.82
N THR A 14 -28.13 17.00 -18.85
CA THR A 14 -26.73 17.42 -18.80
C THR A 14 -26.47 18.46 -17.71
N VAL A 15 -27.29 19.52 -17.65
CA VAL A 15 -27.15 20.57 -16.63
C VAL A 15 -27.29 19.97 -15.24
N VAL A 16 -28.31 19.15 -15.02
CA VAL A 16 -28.57 18.51 -13.72
C VAL A 16 -27.44 17.54 -13.37
N GLY A 17 -27.01 16.69 -14.28
CA GLY A 17 -25.97 15.69 -14.03
C GLY A 17 -24.61 16.33 -13.72
N VAL A 18 -24.24 17.38 -14.48
CA VAL A 18 -22.99 18.13 -14.23
C VAL A 18 -23.06 18.87 -12.88
N ALA A 19 -24.17 19.48 -12.55
CA ALA A 19 -24.37 20.16 -11.26
C ALA A 19 -24.22 19.20 -10.07
N ILE A 20 -24.85 18.02 -10.15
CA ILE A 20 -24.75 16.97 -9.13
C ILE A 20 -23.32 16.45 -9.02
N PHE A 21 -22.66 16.18 -10.15
CA PHE A 21 -21.27 15.73 -10.17
C PHE A 21 -20.32 16.76 -9.52
N THR A 22 -20.48 18.04 -9.89
CA THR A 22 -19.67 19.13 -9.33
C THR A 22 -19.86 19.25 -7.81
N ARG A 23 -21.10 19.07 -7.33
CA ARG A 23 -21.40 19.04 -5.89
C ARG A 23 -20.66 17.88 -5.21
N GLY A 24 -20.68 16.67 -5.80
CA GLY A 24 -19.98 15.51 -5.26
C GLY A 24 -18.45 15.70 -5.22
N ALA A 25 -17.88 16.26 -6.30
CA ALA A 25 -16.46 16.60 -6.36
C ALA A 25 -16.07 17.64 -5.31
N ALA A 26 -16.90 18.67 -5.12
CA ALA A 26 -16.71 19.68 -4.08
C ALA A 26 -16.78 19.09 -2.66
N ALA A 27 -17.66 18.10 -2.43
CA ALA A 27 -17.77 17.41 -1.15
C ALA A 27 -16.48 16.64 -0.83
N ILE A 28 -15.93 15.88 -1.79
CA ILE A 28 -14.65 15.17 -1.61
C ILE A 28 -13.49 16.16 -1.39
N ALA A 29 -13.39 17.19 -2.21
CA ALA A 29 -12.36 18.22 -2.04
C ALA A 29 -12.45 18.90 -0.67
N ALA A 30 -13.65 19.11 -0.19
CA ALA A 30 -13.92 19.66 1.13
C ALA A 30 -13.52 18.70 2.26
N GLN A 31 -13.79 17.42 2.12
CA GLN A 31 -13.35 16.37 3.05
C GLN A 31 -11.82 16.31 3.12
N VAL A 32 -11.14 16.30 1.98
CA VAL A 32 -9.67 16.28 1.93
C VAL A 32 -9.06 17.51 2.61
N ARG A 33 -9.69 18.70 2.48
CA ARG A 33 -9.22 19.95 3.09
C ARG A 33 -9.36 20.03 4.61
N VAL A 34 -10.09 19.15 5.24
CA VAL A 34 -10.12 19.04 6.72
C VAL A 34 -8.79 18.56 7.28
N GLY A 35 -8.04 17.79 6.49
CA GLY A 35 -6.78 17.20 6.92
C GLY A 35 -5.64 18.22 7.11
N ARG A 36 -4.75 17.88 8.04
CA ARG A 36 -3.54 18.67 8.34
C ARG A 36 -2.61 18.77 7.12
N PRO A 37 -1.71 19.76 7.08
CA PRO A 37 -0.69 19.87 6.04
C PRO A 37 0.18 18.61 5.93
N ALA A 38 0.59 18.28 4.70
CA ALA A 38 1.54 17.19 4.41
C ALA A 38 2.72 17.79 3.61
N ALA A 39 3.80 18.08 4.29
CA ALA A 39 4.98 18.70 3.68
C ALA A 39 5.61 17.82 2.59
N GLY A 40 6.20 18.42 1.56
CA GLY A 40 6.95 17.73 0.51
C GLY A 40 6.12 16.87 -0.45
N ARG A 41 4.78 16.79 -0.31
CA ARG A 41 3.93 15.92 -1.14
C ARG A 41 3.63 16.49 -2.54
N LEU A 42 3.82 17.78 -2.76
CA LEU A 42 3.50 18.45 -4.03
C LEU A 42 4.74 18.83 -4.85
N THR A 43 5.93 18.85 -4.24
CA THR A 43 7.19 19.22 -4.89
C THR A 43 8.19 18.06 -4.90
N PRO A 44 9.12 17.98 -5.85
CA PRO A 44 9.27 18.78 -7.08
C PRO A 44 8.23 18.38 -8.17
N VAL A 45 7.54 19.39 -8.73
CA VAL A 45 6.37 19.19 -9.62
C VAL A 45 6.69 18.35 -10.85
N GLY A 46 7.72 18.69 -11.61
CA GLY A 46 8.05 18.01 -12.89
C GLY A 46 8.36 16.52 -12.71
N ARG A 47 9.16 16.17 -11.69
CA ARG A 47 9.53 14.77 -11.40
C ARG A 47 8.30 13.96 -10.97
N ARG A 48 7.46 14.52 -10.10
CA ARG A 48 6.21 13.88 -9.65
C ARG A 48 5.23 13.65 -10.79
N ALA A 49 5.01 14.66 -11.63
CA ALA A 49 4.13 14.57 -12.79
C ALA A 49 4.59 13.49 -13.77
N TRP A 50 5.89 13.48 -14.12
CA TRP A 50 6.45 12.46 -15.00
C TRP A 50 6.31 11.05 -14.42
N THR A 51 6.61 10.90 -13.14
CA THR A 51 6.52 9.61 -12.46
C THR A 51 5.09 9.11 -12.37
N ALA A 52 4.14 9.99 -12.03
CA ALA A 52 2.72 9.65 -12.00
C ALA A 52 2.22 9.23 -13.38
N LEU A 53 2.58 9.98 -14.43
CA LEU A 53 2.21 9.66 -15.81
C LEU A 53 2.78 8.28 -16.23
N ALA A 54 4.07 8.05 -16.00
CA ALA A 54 4.74 6.79 -16.33
C ALA A 54 4.11 5.59 -15.60
N GLN A 55 3.74 5.75 -14.34
CA GLN A 55 3.09 4.70 -13.54
C GLN A 55 1.67 4.42 -14.01
N ILE A 56 0.87 5.46 -14.27
CA ILE A 56 -0.52 5.34 -14.72
C ILE A 56 -0.56 4.69 -16.11
N LEU A 57 0.22 5.19 -17.06
CA LEU A 57 0.27 4.62 -18.42
C LEU A 57 0.91 3.23 -18.46
N GLY A 58 1.96 3.02 -17.68
CA GLY A 58 2.67 1.73 -17.60
C GLY A 58 1.93 0.62 -16.87
N HIS A 59 0.90 0.94 -16.07
CA HIS A 59 0.17 -0.03 -15.22
C HIS A 59 1.09 -0.95 -14.42
N GLY A 60 2.19 -0.41 -13.86
CA GLY A 60 3.24 -1.17 -13.17
C GLY A 60 2.71 -2.04 -12.01
N HIS A 61 1.73 -1.53 -11.27
CA HIS A 61 1.11 -2.26 -10.15
C HIS A 61 0.27 -3.50 -10.55
N PHE A 62 0.00 -3.71 -11.84
CA PHE A 62 -0.72 -4.89 -12.33
C PHE A 62 0.21 -6.02 -12.78
N ARG A 63 1.51 -5.99 -12.42
CA ARG A 63 2.45 -7.10 -12.64
C ARG A 63 1.90 -8.38 -12.00
N GLY A 64 2.06 -9.52 -12.65
CA GLY A 64 1.51 -10.81 -12.20
C GLY A 64 0.03 -11.06 -12.52
N ARG A 65 -0.69 -10.08 -13.12
CA ARG A 65 -2.10 -10.23 -13.54
C ARG A 65 -2.31 -9.72 -14.97
N PRO A 66 -1.71 -10.37 -15.99
CA PRO A 66 -1.63 -9.81 -17.34
C PRO A 66 -2.99 -9.57 -17.99
N VAL A 67 -3.96 -10.46 -17.81
CA VAL A 67 -5.32 -10.31 -18.36
C VAL A 67 -6.02 -9.09 -17.79
N VAL A 68 -5.99 -8.93 -16.45
CA VAL A 68 -6.61 -7.76 -15.79
C VAL A 68 -5.89 -6.47 -16.19
N ARG A 69 -4.54 -6.52 -16.32
CA ARG A 69 -3.74 -5.38 -16.75
C ARG A 69 -4.14 -4.92 -18.14
N ALA A 70 -4.20 -5.83 -19.12
CA ALA A 70 -4.55 -5.52 -20.50
C ALA A 70 -6.00 -5.00 -20.60
N ALA A 71 -6.95 -5.68 -19.97
CA ALA A 71 -8.36 -5.30 -19.99
C ALA A 71 -8.59 -3.93 -19.32
N HIS A 72 -7.98 -3.69 -18.15
CA HIS A 72 -8.11 -2.41 -17.47
C HIS A 72 -7.42 -1.27 -18.23
N TRP A 73 -6.27 -1.54 -18.85
CA TRP A 73 -5.56 -0.58 -19.69
C TRP A 73 -6.40 -0.15 -20.91
N ALA A 74 -7.02 -1.12 -21.60
CA ALA A 74 -7.92 -0.85 -22.72
C ALA A 74 -9.10 0.05 -22.30
N VAL A 75 -9.76 -0.27 -21.17
CA VAL A 75 -10.87 0.53 -20.64
C VAL A 75 -10.40 1.92 -20.18
N MET A 76 -9.22 2.03 -19.57
CA MET A 76 -8.68 3.31 -19.11
C MET A 76 -8.39 4.26 -20.29
N LEU A 77 -7.74 3.75 -21.35
CA LEU A 77 -7.44 4.55 -22.53
C LEU A 77 -8.70 4.92 -23.33
N SER A 78 -9.71 4.07 -23.32
CA SER A 78 -10.97 4.36 -24.01
C SER A 78 -11.71 5.54 -23.37
N PHE A 79 -11.56 5.77 -22.07
CA PHE A 79 -12.35 6.79 -21.34
C PHE A 79 -12.18 8.23 -21.90
N PRO A 80 -10.98 8.83 -22.05
CA PRO A 80 -10.83 10.17 -22.57
C PRO A 80 -11.23 10.29 -24.04
N LEU A 81 -11.04 9.24 -24.83
CA LEU A 81 -11.40 9.25 -26.26
C LEU A 81 -12.90 9.07 -26.48
N LEU A 82 -13.55 8.25 -25.66
CA LEU A 82 -15.01 8.15 -25.65
C LEU A 82 -15.67 9.47 -25.23
N PHE A 83 -14.98 10.32 -24.44
CA PHE A 83 -15.45 11.67 -24.13
C PHE A 83 -15.56 12.54 -25.39
N LEU A 84 -14.59 12.47 -26.33
CA LEU A 84 -14.69 13.18 -27.61
C LEU A 84 -15.89 12.69 -28.44
N THR A 85 -16.17 11.40 -28.43
CA THR A 85 -17.38 10.85 -29.10
C THR A 85 -18.67 11.33 -28.45
N LEU A 86 -18.64 11.74 -27.18
CA LEU A 86 -19.80 12.34 -26.51
C LEU A 86 -20.12 13.72 -27.14
N VAL A 87 -19.08 14.52 -27.42
CA VAL A 87 -19.24 15.82 -28.10
C VAL A 87 -19.86 15.62 -29.48
N THR A 88 -19.39 14.62 -30.26
CA THR A 88 -20.02 14.24 -31.53
C THR A 88 -21.51 13.91 -31.37
N GLY A 89 -21.87 13.14 -30.32
CA GLY A 89 -23.25 12.81 -30.01
C GLY A 89 -24.16 14.02 -29.79
N TYR A 90 -23.68 15.07 -29.13
CA TYR A 90 -24.45 16.30 -28.99
C TYR A 90 -24.75 16.96 -30.35
N GLY A 91 -23.77 16.98 -31.28
CA GLY A 91 -24.01 17.45 -32.65
C GLY A 91 -25.02 16.61 -33.38
N GLN A 92 -24.95 15.28 -33.24
CA GLN A 92 -25.86 14.31 -33.91
C GLN A 92 -27.33 14.40 -33.45
N LEU A 93 -27.59 15.02 -32.30
CA LEU A 93 -28.96 15.33 -31.87
C LEU A 93 -29.60 16.39 -32.80
N ALA A 94 -28.80 17.32 -33.31
CA ALA A 94 -29.29 18.42 -34.18
C ALA A 94 -29.18 18.05 -35.66
N ASP A 95 -28.08 17.38 -36.02
CA ASP A 95 -27.78 16.96 -37.39
C ASP A 95 -27.22 15.53 -37.40
N PRO A 96 -27.94 14.51 -37.89
CA PRO A 96 -27.44 13.12 -37.97
C PRO A 96 -26.13 12.96 -38.71
N ALA A 97 -25.81 13.89 -39.63
CA ALA A 97 -24.56 13.91 -40.37
C ALA A 97 -23.41 14.61 -39.63
N PHE A 98 -23.64 15.12 -38.44
CA PHE A 98 -22.63 15.90 -37.73
C PHE A 98 -21.36 15.10 -37.46
N ALA A 99 -20.24 15.64 -37.90
CA ALA A 99 -18.89 15.18 -37.61
C ALA A 99 -18.08 16.29 -36.94
N LEU A 100 -17.15 15.96 -36.07
CA LEU A 100 -16.29 16.94 -35.40
C LEU A 100 -15.48 17.72 -36.44
N PRO A 101 -15.48 19.06 -36.40
CA PRO A 101 -14.64 19.88 -37.29
C PRO A 101 -13.17 19.42 -37.20
N LEU A 102 -12.50 19.32 -38.35
CA LEU A 102 -11.12 18.88 -38.54
C LEU A 102 -10.82 17.41 -38.23
N LEU A 103 -11.58 16.75 -37.35
CA LEU A 103 -11.30 15.37 -36.89
C LEU A 103 -12.31 14.34 -37.42
N GLY A 104 -13.53 14.78 -37.68
CA GLY A 104 -14.67 13.88 -37.90
C GLY A 104 -14.62 13.02 -39.13
N HIS A 105 -13.90 13.46 -40.19
CA HIS A 105 -13.65 12.68 -41.41
C HIS A 105 -12.16 12.43 -41.67
N LEU A 106 -11.34 12.53 -40.58
CA LEU A 106 -9.92 12.22 -40.69
C LEU A 106 -9.71 10.74 -40.39
N PRO A 107 -9.31 9.88 -41.37
CA PRO A 107 -9.22 8.44 -41.21
C PRO A 107 -8.47 7.99 -39.96
N PRO A 108 -7.31 8.54 -39.54
CA PRO A 108 -6.64 8.15 -38.30
C PRO A 108 -7.48 8.36 -37.05
N GLY A 109 -8.29 9.42 -36.98
CA GLY A 109 -9.19 9.69 -35.86
C GLY A 109 -10.35 8.70 -35.82
N GLU A 110 -10.91 8.36 -36.96
CA GLU A 110 -11.97 7.37 -37.11
C GLU A 110 -11.47 5.97 -36.74
N TRP A 111 -10.29 5.57 -37.23
CA TRP A 111 -9.64 4.30 -36.92
C TRP A 111 -9.39 4.16 -35.41
N LEU A 112 -8.89 5.23 -34.82
CA LEU A 112 -8.65 5.25 -33.36
C LEU A 112 -9.98 5.09 -32.59
N THR A 113 -11.04 5.77 -33.00
CA THR A 113 -12.36 5.68 -32.34
C THR A 113 -12.90 4.25 -32.39
N GLU A 114 -12.87 3.60 -33.58
CA GLU A 114 -13.35 2.21 -33.70
C GLU A 114 -12.46 1.21 -32.96
N ALA A 115 -11.13 1.32 -33.08
CA ALA A 115 -10.20 0.44 -32.40
C ALA A 115 -10.40 0.51 -30.88
N ILE A 116 -10.56 1.71 -30.34
CA ILE A 116 -10.77 1.91 -28.91
C ILE A 116 -12.14 1.45 -28.46
N ALA A 117 -13.18 1.61 -29.27
CA ALA A 117 -14.49 1.06 -28.96
C ALA A 117 -14.46 -0.46 -28.87
N TRP A 118 -13.84 -1.15 -29.82
CA TRP A 118 -13.67 -2.61 -29.76
C TRP A 118 -12.76 -3.07 -28.61
N LEU A 119 -11.62 -2.40 -28.40
CA LEU A 119 -10.74 -2.69 -27.25
C LEU A 119 -11.45 -2.46 -25.91
N GLY A 120 -12.23 -1.39 -25.83
CA GLY A 120 -13.06 -1.09 -24.65
C GLY A 120 -14.11 -2.17 -24.42
N LEU A 121 -14.78 -2.66 -25.48
CA LEU A 121 -15.76 -3.74 -25.39
C LEU A 121 -15.11 -5.04 -24.86
N VAL A 122 -14.03 -5.48 -25.48
CA VAL A 122 -13.32 -6.70 -25.07
C VAL A 122 -12.78 -6.55 -23.66
N GLY A 123 -12.22 -5.38 -23.33
CA GLY A 123 -11.70 -5.08 -21.99
C GLY A 123 -12.77 -5.12 -20.91
N ILE A 124 -13.91 -4.46 -21.13
CA ILE A 124 -14.98 -4.42 -20.10
C ILE A 124 -15.65 -5.79 -19.92
N VAL A 125 -15.89 -6.53 -21.00
CA VAL A 125 -16.41 -7.91 -20.93
C VAL A 125 -15.44 -8.82 -20.18
N GLY A 126 -14.13 -8.68 -20.45
CA GLY A 126 -13.09 -9.40 -19.71
C GLY A 126 -13.07 -9.09 -18.22
N LEU A 127 -13.21 -7.81 -17.82
CA LEU A 127 -13.28 -7.40 -16.41
C LEU A 127 -14.54 -7.91 -15.72
N ILE A 128 -15.70 -7.86 -16.38
CA ILE A 128 -16.96 -8.43 -15.90
C ILE A 128 -16.80 -9.94 -15.66
N ALA A 129 -16.24 -10.67 -16.63
CA ALA A 129 -16.01 -12.11 -16.51
C ALA A 129 -15.08 -12.47 -15.32
N VAL A 130 -13.98 -11.71 -15.13
CA VAL A 130 -13.10 -11.88 -13.97
C VAL A 130 -13.85 -11.62 -12.66
N ARG A 131 -14.66 -10.56 -12.60
CA ARG A 131 -15.45 -10.22 -11.41
C ARG A 131 -16.44 -11.35 -11.07
N LEU A 132 -17.23 -11.80 -12.05
CA LEU A 132 -18.22 -12.87 -11.85
C LEU A 132 -17.60 -14.17 -11.34
N ARG A 133 -16.35 -14.48 -11.79
CA ARG A 133 -15.64 -15.69 -11.33
C ARG A 133 -15.04 -15.58 -9.93
N THR A 134 -14.73 -14.37 -9.49
CA THR A 134 -13.96 -14.15 -8.24
C THR A 134 -14.79 -13.57 -7.10
N GLN A 135 -16.05 -13.20 -7.34
CA GLN A 135 -16.93 -12.71 -6.28
C GLN A 135 -17.43 -13.83 -5.37
N PRO A 136 -17.64 -13.54 -4.06
CA PRO A 136 -18.29 -14.47 -3.16
C PRO A 136 -19.73 -14.73 -3.63
N ARG A 137 -20.17 -15.98 -3.62
CA ARG A 137 -21.54 -16.35 -3.92
C ARG A 137 -22.44 -16.02 -2.72
N PRO A 138 -23.73 -15.66 -2.94
CA PRO A 138 -24.64 -15.32 -1.83
C PRO A 138 -24.88 -16.43 -0.81
N ALA A 139 -24.72 -17.69 -1.22
CA ALA A 139 -24.92 -18.89 -0.41
C ALA A 139 -23.62 -19.47 0.18
N GLU A 140 -22.47 -18.80 0.03
CA GLU A 140 -21.21 -19.30 0.58
C GLU A 140 -21.15 -19.08 2.09
N GLU A 141 -20.61 -20.07 2.80
CA GLU A 141 -20.23 -19.96 4.20
C GLU A 141 -19.36 -18.72 4.43
N PRO A 142 -19.52 -17.99 5.54
CA PRO A 142 -18.79 -16.74 5.81
C PRO A 142 -17.26 -16.91 5.71
N GLU A 143 -16.71 -18.03 6.12
CA GLU A 143 -15.27 -18.31 6.04
C GLU A 143 -14.79 -18.48 4.59
N THR A 144 -15.58 -19.14 3.74
CA THR A 144 -15.26 -19.29 2.31
C THR A 144 -15.41 -17.95 1.58
N ALA A 145 -16.47 -17.21 1.87
CA ALA A 145 -16.69 -15.88 1.32
C ALA A 145 -15.55 -14.91 1.68
N ARG A 146 -14.99 -15.01 2.89
CA ARG A 146 -13.86 -14.22 3.38
C ARG A 146 -12.60 -14.39 2.52
N ARG A 147 -12.39 -15.52 1.86
CA ARG A 147 -11.25 -15.76 0.95
C ARG A 147 -11.31 -14.93 -0.33
N SER A 148 -12.49 -14.42 -0.69
CA SER A 148 -12.60 -13.56 -1.86
C SER A 148 -12.05 -12.17 -1.57
N ARG A 149 -11.20 -11.64 -2.47
CA ARG A 149 -10.73 -10.26 -2.42
C ARG A 149 -11.86 -9.22 -2.45
N PHE A 150 -13.04 -9.57 -2.96
CA PHE A 150 -14.22 -8.70 -3.01
C PHE A 150 -15.13 -8.83 -1.78
N PHE A 151 -14.74 -9.62 -0.77
CA PHE A 151 -15.49 -9.67 0.49
C PHE A 151 -15.56 -8.27 1.12
N GLY A 152 -16.78 -7.80 1.43
CA GLY A 152 -17.02 -6.46 1.98
C GLY A 152 -16.89 -5.30 0.98
N SER A 153 -16.77 -5.56 -0.33
CA SER A 153 -16.86 -4.52 -1.37
C SER A 153 -18.32 -4.24 -1.73
N THR A 154 -18.60 -2.99 -2.12
CA THR A 154 -19.94 -2.53 -2.55
C THR A 154 -20.23 -2.98 -3.98
N ARG A 155 -20.80 -4.17 -4.13
CA ARG A 155 -20.92 -4.88 -5.43
C ARG A 155 -21.71 -4.11 -6.48
N TRP A 156 -22.85 -3.53 -6.11
CA TRP A 156 -23.73 -2.84 -7.07
C TRP A 156 -23.04 -1.66 -7.75
N GLN A 157 -22.18 -0.94 -7.03
CA GLN A 157 -21.42 0.19 -7.57
C GLN A 157 -20.50 -0.23 -8.71
N ALA A 158 -19.83 -1.38 -8.56
CA ALA A 158 -18.95 -1.91 -9.60
C ALA A 158 -19.75 -2.34 -10.84
N TYR A 159 -20.88 -3.02 -10.66
CA TYR A 159 -21.75 -3.42 -11.77
C TYR A 159 -22.34 -2.23 -12.51
N VAL A 160 -22.75 -1.17 -11.80
CA VAL A 160 -23.25 0.07 -12.43
C VAL A 160 -22.16 0.69 -13.31
N VAL A 161 -20.91 0.78 -12.83
CA VAL A 161 -19.79 1.31 -13.64
C VAL A 161 -19.54 0.45 -14.86
N GLU A 162 -19.50 -0.87 -14.70
CA GLU A 162 -19.28 -1.82 -15.79
C GLU A 162 -20.39 -1.77 -16.82
N ALA A 163 -21.65 -1.71 -16.40
CA ALA A 163 -22.83 -1.60 -17.28
C ALA A 163 -22.83 -0.29 -18.07
N VAL A 164 -22.51 0.83 -17.42
CA VAL A 164 -22.41 2.14 -18.10
C VAL A 164 -21.32 2.14 -19.17
N ILE A 165 -20.12 1.62 -18.84
CA ILE A 165 -19.03 1.54 -19.82
C ILE A 165 -19.43 0.67 -21.00
N LEU A 166 -20.02 -0.50 -20.74
CA LEU A 166 -20.53 -1.40 -21.78
C LEU A 166 -21.59 -0.73 -22.67
N ALA A 167 -22.57 -0.06 -22.05
CA ALA A 167 -23.62 0.64 -22.78
C ALA A 167 -23.06 1.76 -23.68
N VAL A 168 -22.14 2.58 -23.16
CA VAL A 168 -21.52 3.67 -23.93
C VAL A 168 -20.72 3.11 -25.11
N VAL A 169 -19.93 2.06 -24.92
CA VAL A 169 -19.14 1.43 -25.98
C VAL A 169 -20.05 0.84 -27.06
N LEU A 170 -21.12 0.16 -26.69
CA LEU A 170 -22.11 -0.37 -27.62
C LEU A 170 -22.81 0.74 -28.41
N CYS A 171 -23.16 1.87 -27.75
CA CYS A 171 -23.71 3.03 -28.44
C CYS A 171 -22.70 3.61 -29.47
N VAL A 172 -21.39 3.66 -29.15
CA VAL A 172 -20.38 4.15 -30.10
C VAL A 172 -20.31 3.24 -31.31
N LEU A 173 -20.25 1.93 -31.14
CA LEU A 173 -20.21 0.97 -32.26
C LEU A 173 -21.49 1.02 -33.08
N ALA A 174 -22.66 1.14 -32.47
CA ALA A 174 -23.94 1.30 -33.13
C ALA A 174 -24.02 2.61 -33.93
N LEU A 175 -23.53 3.74 -33.38
CA LEU A 175 -23.49 5.00 -34.13
C LEU A 175 -22.58 4.90 -35.32
N ARG A 176 -21.39 4.29 -35.23
CA ARG A 176 -20.50 4.09 -36.38
C ARG A 176 -21.15 3.27 -37.49
N ALA A 177 -21.88 2.19 -37.12
CA ALA A 177 -22.61 1.39 -38.11
C ALA A 177 -23.77 2.17 -38.77
N LEU A 178 -24.53 2.95 -38.00
CA LEU A 178 -25.61 3.79 -38.48
C LEU A 178 -25.09 4.94 -39.35
N GLU A 179 -23.98 5.58 -38.98
CA GLU A 179 -23.29 6.62 -39.79
C GLU A 179 -22.89 6.08 -41.14
N TYR A 180 -22.26 4.90 -41.22
CA TYR A 180 -21.92 4.26 -42.50
C TYR A 180 -23.13 4.11 -43.39
N ALA A 181 -24.22 3.52 -42.89
CA ALA A 181 -25.45 3.29 -43.65
C ALA A 181 -26.12 4.61 -44.08
N TYR A 182 -26.12 5.61 -43.19
CA TYR A 182 -26.64 6.94 -43.48
C TYR A 182 -25.84 7.65 -44.58
N TYR A 183 -24.51 7.65 -44.47
CA TYR A 183 -23.61 8.26 -45.46
C TYR A 183 -23.71 7.57 -46.83
N ALA A 184 -23.88 6.24 -46.88
CA ALA A 184 -24.02 5.51 -48.11
C ALA A 184 -25.26 5.92 -48.95
N GLY A 185 -26.32 6.41 -48.28
CA GLY A 185 -27.55 6.87 -48.89
C GLY A 185 -27.62 8.39 -49.18
N GLU A 186 -26.61 9.19 -48.73
CA GLU A 186 -26.55 10.63 -48.93
C GLU A 186 -25.50 10.99 -50.00
N PRO A 187 -25.89 11.56 -51.17
CA PRO A 187 -24.95 11.77 -52.28
C PRO A 187 -23.69 12.56 -51.93
N GLU A 188 -23.80 13.56 -51.06
CA GLU A 188 -22.68 14.39 -50.65
C GLU A 188 -21.71 13.69 -49.67
N LEU A 189 -22.22 12.71 -48.92
CA LEU A 189 -21.48 11.96 -47.89
C LEU A 189 -21.02 10.57 -48.34
N ALA A 190 -21.55 10.06 -49.47
CA ALA A 190 -21.27 8.71 -49.93
C ALA A 190 -19.76 8.40 -50.08
N ARG A 191 -18.94 9.42 -50.37
CA ARG A 191 -17.47 9.31 -50.44
C ARG A 191 -16.84 8.85 -49.11
N TYR A 192 -17.49 9.07 -47.98
CA TYR A 192 -17.03 8.64 -46.65
C TYR A 192 -17.54 7.24 -46.26
N ALA A 193 -18.57 6.71 -46.93
CA ALA A 193 -19.11 5.37 -46.64
C ALA A 193 -18.19 4.27 -47.22
N THR A 194 -17.00 4.16 -46.74
CA THR A 194 -15.97 3.22 -47.23
C THR A 194 -15.26 2.53 -46.04
N THR A 195 -14.61 1.39 -46.34
CA THR A 195 -13.79 0.69 -45.35
C THR A 195 -12.57 1.50 -44.88
N VAL A 196 -12.18 2.57 -45.61
CA VAL A 196 -11.13 3.50 -45.16
C VAL A 196 -11.61 4.34 -43.98
N HIS A 197 -12.86 4.78 -44.00
CA HIS A 197 -13.44 5.58 -42.93
C HIS A 197 -14.08 4.75 -41.81
N PHE A 198 -14.45 3.48 -42.11
CA PHE A 198 -15.10 2.55 -41.16
C PHE A 198 -14.42 1.18 -41.20
N PRO A 199 -13.11 1.09 -40.82
CA PRO A 199 -12.31 -0.12 -41.00
C PRO A 199 -12.83 -1.35 -40.21
N LEU A 200 -13.46 -1.14 -39.08
CA LEU A 200 -13.90 -2.22 -38.20
C LEU A 200 -15.43 -2.30 -38.03
N THR A 201 -16.19 -1.33 -38.59
CA THR A 201 -17.66 -1.28 -38.44
C THR A 201 -18.40 -1.24 -39.77
N ALA A 202 -17.73 -1.09 -40.95
CA ALA A 202 -18.35 -1.09 -42.25
C ALA A 202 -19.27 -2.30 -42.48
N TRP A 203 -18.81 -3.51 -42.13
CA TRP A 203 -19.56 -4.75 -42.27
C TRP A 203 -20.89 -4.76 -41.51
N LEU A 204 -20.94 -4.06 -40.32
CA LEU A 204 -22.18 -3.85 -39.57
C LEU A 204 -23.08 -2.83 -40.31
N GLY A 205 -22.49 -1.73 -40.77
CA GLY A 205 -23.19 -0.68 -41.50
C GLY A 205 -23.80 -1.15 -42.81
N GLU A 206 -23.12 -2.02 -43.55
CA GLU A 206 -23.61 -2.62 -44.78
C GLU A 206 -24.96 -3.36 -44.58
N THR A 207 -25.15 -4.01 -43.44
CA THR A 207 -26.43 -4.69 -43.11
C THR A 207 -27.59 -3.74 -42.93
N LEU A 208 -27.32 -2.45 -42.71
CA LEU A 208 -28.31 -1.40 -42.44
C LEU A 208 -28.63 -0.52 -43.68
N THR A 209 -27.88 -0.62 -44.77
CA THR A 209 -28.03 0.25 -45.96
C THR A 209 -29.40 0.12 -46.66
N GLY A 210 -30.14 -0.97 -46.44
CA GLY A 210 -31.52 -1.15 -46.94
C GLY A 210 -32.57 -0.34 -46.15
N SER A 211 -32.19 0.32 -45.06
CA SER A 211 -33.12 1.13 -44.25
C SER A 211 -33.31 2.51 -44.87
N GLY A 212 -34.52 3.08 -44.76
CA GLY A 212 -34.80 4.42 -45.31
C GLY A 212 -34.04 5.52 -44.51
N GLN A 213 -33.59 6.58 -45.20
CA GLN A 213 -32.80 7.67 -44.63
C GLN A 213 -33.42 8.30 -43.36
N ALA A 214 -34.75 8.53 -43.38
CA ALA A 214 -35.46 9.06 -42.21
C ALA A 214 -35.38 8.12 -41.01
N THR A 215 -35.38 6.81 -41.24
CA THR A 215 -35.24 5.79 -40.15
C THR A 215 -33.82 5.82 -39.62
N LEU A 216 -32.79 5.86 -40.46
CA LEU A 216 -31.39 5.95 -40.05
C LEU A 216 -31.11 7.24 -39.27
N ALA A 217 -31.57 8.39 -39.77
CA ALA A 217 -31.45 9.67 -39.07
C ALA A 217 -32.09 9.62 -37.66
N THR A 218 -33.30 9.05 -37.59
CA THR A 218 -33.99 8.86 -36.31
C THR A 218 -33.22 7.94 -35.36
N ALA A 219 -32.68 6.82 -35.88
CA ALA A 219 -31.88 5.89 -35.11
C ALA A 219 -30.59 6.52 -34.56
N ILE A 220 -29.87 7.31 -35.37
CA ILE A 220 -28.69 8.07 -34.96
C ILE A 220 -29.05 9.03 -33.81
N THR A 221 -30.13 9.82 -33.96
CA THR A 221 -30.58 10.74 -32.93
C THR A 221 -30.94 10.03 -31.61
N VAL A 222 -31.65 8.89 -31.71
CA VAL A 222 -32.04 8.10 -30.52
C VAL A 222 -30.81 7.50 -29.85
N VAL A 223 -29.91 6.84 -30.58
CA VAL A 223 -28.72 6.22 -29.99
C VAL A 223 -27.77 7.27 -29.42
N ALA A 224 -27.63 8.43 -30.07
CA ALA A 224 -26.87 9.55 -29.54
C ALA A 224 -27.48 10.07 -28.23
N ALA A 225 -28.80 10.25 -28.17
CA ALA A 225 -29.50 10.64 -26.96
C ALA A 225 -29.31 9.63 -25.82
N VAL A 226 -29.48 8.33 -26.10
CA VAL A 226 -29.26 7.25 -25.12
C VAL A 226 -27.83 7.27 -24.58
N LYS A 227 -26.82 7.38 -25.49
CA LYS A 227 -25.41 7.47 -25.10
C LYS A 227 -25.15 8.63 -24.14
N ILE A 228 -25.68 9.81 -24.45
CA ILE A 228 -25.50 11.00 -23.61
C ILE A 228 -26.22 10.84 -22.28
N LEU A 229 -27.48 10.38 -22.29
CA LEU A 229 -28.26 10.17 -21.06
C LEU A 229 -27.62 9.14 -20.12
N VAL A 230 -27.08 8.05 -20.65
CA VAL A 230 -26.32 7.05 -19.88
C VAL A 230 -25.05 7.69 -19.26
N SER A 231 -24.32 8.48 -20.04
CA SER A 231 -23.08 9.12 -19.59
C SER A 231 -23.35 10.18 -18.52
N VAL A 232 -24.39 11.00 -18.71
CA VAL A 232 -24.78 12.04 -17.76
C VAL A 232 -25.45 11.45 -16.52
N GLY A 233 -26.25 10.40 -16.70
CA GLY A 233 -26.82 9.62 -15.60
C GLY A 233 -25.73 9.03 -14.71
N TRP A 234 -24.64 8.53 -15.33
CA TRP A 234 -23.46 8.09 -14.55
C TRP A 234 -22.83 9.25 -13.77
N LEU A 235 -22.66 10.45 -14.35
CA LEU A 235 -22.16 11.62 -13.62
C LEU A 235 -23.03 11.94 -12.41
N ALA A 236 -24.36 11.89 -12.58
CA ALA A 236 -25.30 12.13 -11.48
C ALA A 236 -25.16 11.07 -10.36
N ILE A 237 -25.11 9.78 -10.71
CA ILE A 237 -24.93 8.68 -9.73
C ILE A 237 -23.62 8.86 -8.95
N VAL A 238 -22.52 9.14 -9.64
CA VAL A 238 -21.22 9.33 -9.02
C VAL A 238 -21.22 10.56 -8.11
N GLY A 239 -21.82 11.67 -8.55
CA GLY A 239 -21.93 12.88 -7.76
C GLY A 239 -22.80 12.73 -6.50
N LEU A 240 -23.85 11.88 -6.54
CA LEU A 240 -24.67 11.53 -5.37
C LEU A 240 -23.95 10.57 -4.41
N GLN A 241 -22.91 9.88 -4.86
CA GLN A 241 -22.18 8.86 -4.11
C GLN A 241 -20.68 9.20 -3.97
N PRO A 242 -20.29 10.17 -3.13
CA PRO A 242 -18.88 10.55 -2.93
C PRO A 242 -18.00 9.38 -2.44
N SER A 243 -18.60 8.38 -1.77
CA SER A 243 -17.89 7.17 -1.32
C SER A 243 -17.73 6.09 -2.40
N MET A 244 -18.21 6.31 -3.64
CA MET A 244 -18.11 5.37 -4.75
C MET A 244 -16.69 5.34 -5.35
N GLY A 245 -15.72 4.80 -4.60
CA GLY A 245 -14.31 4.81 -4.98
C GLY A 245 -14.02 4.13 -6.32
N VAL A 246 -14.78 3.10 -6.69
CA VAL A 246 -14.68 2.44 -8.01
C VAL A 246 -14.97 3.38 -9.18
N ALA A 247 -15.70 4.47 -8.97
CA ALA A 247 -15.92 5.50 -9.97
C ALA A 247 -14.96 6.68 -9.79
N TRP A 248 -14.79 7.18 -8.56
CA TRP A 248 -13.97 8.35 -8.26
C TRP A 248 -12.47 8.14 -8.48
N HIS A 249 -11.94 6.90 -8.40
CA HIS A 249 -10.50 6.65 -8.56
C HIS A 249 -9.95 7.17 -9.90
N ARG A 250 -10.75 7.23 -10.97
CA ARG A 250 -10.31 7.73 -12.28
C ARG A 250 -9.91 9.23 -12.25
N PHE A 251 -10.40 9.97 -11.26
CA PHE A 251 -10.05 11.37 -11.00
C PHE A 251 -9.02 11.49 -9.86
N LEU A 252 -9.25 10.75 -8.76
CA LEU A 252 -8.46 10.88 -7.53
C LEU A 252 -7.14 10.11 -7.58
N ALA A 253 -7.05 8.98 -8.30
CA ALA A 253 -5.83 8.20 -8.38
C ALA A 253 -4.66 8.98 -8.98
N VAL A 254 -4.93 9.86 -9.96
CA VAL A 254 -3.89 10.73 -10.55
C VAL A 254 -3.29 11.63 -9.47
N LEU A 255 -4.13 12.24 -8.63
CA LEU A 255 -3.70 13.10 -7.53
C LEU A 255 -2.99 12.30 -6.44
N ASN A 256 -3.51 11.12 -6.11
CA ASN A 256 -2.95 10.27 -5.06
C ASN A 256 -1.57 9.72 -5.43
N VAL A 257 -1.42 9.21 -6.65
CA VAL A 257 -0.14 8.72 -7.20
C VAL A 257 0.87 9.87 -7.36
N TYR A 258 0.42 11.07 -7.76
CA TYR A 258 1.27 12.26 -7.79
C TYR A 258 1.80 12.63 -6.41
N ALA A 259 0.94 12.59 -5.38
CA ALA A 259 1.25 13.00 -4.01
C ALA A 259 1.89 11.90 -3.15
N ARG A 260 2.29 10.76 -3.72
CA ARG A 260 2.92 9.67 -2.97
C ARG A 260 4.25 10.08 -2.32
N ARG A 261 4.75 9.25 -1.40
CA ARG A 261 5.96 9.50 -0.61
C ARG A 261 7.17 9.87 -1.46
N GLU A 262 7.55 9.00 -2.40
CA GLU A 262 8.78 9.16 -3.18
C GLU A 262 8.53 9.85 -4.53
N PRO A 263 9.08 11.06 -4.78
CA PRO A 263 8.89 11.76 -6.04
C PRO A 263 9.46 11.01 -7.26
N GLY A 264 10.46 10.18 -7.02
CA GLY A 264 11.21 9.48 -8.08
C GLY A 264 10.63 8.17 -8.57
N GLY A 265 9.47 7.75 -8.05
CA GLY A 265 8.83 6.53 -8.52
C GLY A 265 9.22 5.27 -7.76
N GLY A 266 9.87 5.37 -6.63
CA GLY A 266 10.11 4.26 -5.72
C GLY A 266 8.79 3.65 -5.20
N PRO A 267 8.85 2.52 -4.48
CA PRO A 267 7.67 1.95 -3.85
C PRO A 267 7.02 2.97 -2.92
N ALA A 268 5.69 2.89 -2.74
CA ALA A 268 4.97 3.71 -1.77
C ALA A 268 5.39 3.40 -0.32
N LEU A 269 6.11 2.30 -0.09
CA LEU A 269 6.82 2.00 1.15
C LEU A 269 8.12 2.79 1.25
N GLY A 270 8.43 3.24 2.46
CA GLY A 270 9.67 3.96 2.77
C GLY A 270 9.96 3.90 4.27
N PRO A 271 10.85 4.75 4.79
CA PRO A 271 11.01 4.93 6.23
C PRO A 271 9.68 5.32 6.85
N ALA A 272 9.43 4.92 8.10
CA ALA A 272 8.28 5.42 8.83
C ALA A 272 8.26 6.97 8.79
N GLN A 273 7.10 7.58 8.59
CA GLN A 273 7.01 9.03 8.62
C GLN A 273 7.40 9.54 10.01
N PRO A 274 8.05 10.72 10.13
CA PRO A 274 8.24 11.36 11.42
C PRO A 274 6.90 11.54 12.15
N LEU A 275 6.94 11.56 13.48
CA LEU A 275 5.80 12.02 14.26
C LEU A 275 5.60 13.51 13.95
N LEU A 276 4.37 13.89 13.63
CA LEU A 276 4.03 15.28 13.31
C LEU A 276 3.07 15.84 14.34
N ALA A 277 3.31 17.08 14.78
CA ALA A 277 2.33 17.94 15.41
C ALA A 277 2.16 19.19 14.55
N ASP A 278 0.94 19.55 14.19
CA ASP A 278 0.59 20.67 13.32
C ASP A 278 1.39 20.77 12.01
N GLY A 279 1.76 19.60 11.47
CA GLY A 279 2.51 19.47 10.23
C GLY A 279 4.02 19.64 10.33
N ALA A 280 4.55 19.89 11.53
CA ALA A 280 5.98 19.93 11.83
C ALA A 280 6.46 18.61 12.47
N PRO A 281 7.67 18.13 12.19
CA PRO A 281 8.24 16.97 12.88
C PRO A 281 8.44 17.25 14.37
N VAL A 282 8.01 16.31 15.21
CA VAL A 282 8.24 16.33 16.67
C VAL A 282 9.53 15.56 16.96
N THR A 283 10.46 16.23 17.63
CA THR A 283 11.71 15.66 18.17
C THR A 283 11.70 15.77 19.68
N LEU A 284 12.63 15.09 20.36
CA LEU A 284 12.80 15.25 21.81
C LEU A 284 13.08 16.70 22.21
N GLU A 285 13.78 17.47 21.37
CA GLU A 285 14.10 18.87 21.61
C GLU A 285 12.87 19.78 21.48
N THR A 286 11.96 19.47 20.52
CA THR A 286 10.77 20.28 20.28
C THR A 286 9.55 19.86 21.08
N LEU A 287 9.66 18.76 21.83
CA LEU A 287 8.54 18.21 22.60
C LEU A 287 8.05 19.16 23.69
N GLU A 288 8.98 19.87 24.37
CA GLU A 288 8.65 20.82 25.44
C GLU A 288 8.01 22.11 24.91
N ASP A 289 8.22 22.44 23.64
CA ASP A 289 7.66 23.62 22.99
C ASP A 289 6.25 23.38 22.41
N LEU A 290 5.73 22.14 22.50
CA LEU A 290 4.41 21.85 21.96
C LEU A 290 3.29 22.47 22.81
N PRO A 291 2.20 22.95 22.17
CA PRO A 291 0.99 23.34 22.87
C PRO A 291 0.45 22.23 23.75
N GLU A 292 -0.17 22.56 24.91
CA GLU A 292 -0.75 21.58 25.83
C GLU A 292 -1.83 20.71 25.19
N ASP A 293 -2.51 21.19 24.16
CA ASP A 293 -3.54 20.50 23.38
C ASP A 293 -3.00 19.79 22.12
N ALA A 294 -1.69 19.77 21.93
CA ALA A 294 -1.07 19.11 20.78
C ALA A 294 -1.37 17.60 20.77
N THR A 295 -1.88 17.12 19.66
CA THR A 295 -2.16 15.68 19.45
C THR A 295 -0.96 14.99 18.81
N LEU A 296 -0.42 13.98 19.48
CA LEU A 296 0.65 13.12 19.00
C LEU A 296 0.06 11.88 18.32
N GLY A 297 0.28 11.75 17.00
CA GLY A 297 -0.36 10.72 16.19
C GLY A 297 -1.76 11.12 15.73
N VAL A 298 -2.62 10.14 15.49
CA VAL A 298 -3.97 10.34 14.93
C VAL A 298 -5.00 9.68 15.84
N GLY A 299 -5.76 10.50 16.55
CA GLY A 299 -6.86 10.06 17.42
C GLY A 299 -8.24 10.32 16.81
N THR A 300 -8.35 11.34 15.97
CA THR A 300 -9.58 11.77 15.33
C THR A 300 -9.39 11.96 13.83
N LEU A 301 -10.48 12.17 13.10
CA LEU A 301 -10.42 12.40 11.65
C LEU A 301 -9.59 13.65 11.29
N ALA A 302 -9.67 14.71 12.09
CA ALA A 302 -8.98 15.97 11.84
C ALA A 302 -7.45 15.87 12.01
N ASP A 303 -6.96 14.83 12.65
CA ASP A 303 -5.52 14.61 12.86
C ASP A 303 -4.83 14.02 11.64
N PHE A 304 -5.58 13.39 10.72
CA PHE A 304 -5.02 12.92 9.46
C PHE A 304 -4.53 14.08 8.58
N THR A 305 -3.48 13.84 7.84
CA THR A 305 -3.08 14.78 6.78
C THR A 305 -4.08 14.75 5.61
N TRP A 306 -4.10 15.82 4.81
CA TRP A 306 -4.89 15.84 3.58
C TRP A 306 -4.59 14.64 2.65
N LYS A 307 -3.34 14.14 2.67
CA LYS A 307 -2.93 12.97 1.90
C LYS A 307 -3.60 11.69 2.44
N GLY A 308 -3.71 11.53 3.75
CA GLY A 308 -4.42 10.41 4.36
C GLY A 308 -5.90 10.40 3.98
N LEU A 309 -6.57 11.54 4.05
CA LEU A 309 -7.98 11.68 3.66
C LEU A 309 -8.19 11.45 2.15
N LEU A 310 -7.22 11.86 1.31
CA LEU A 310 -7.21 11.55 -0.12
C LEU A 310 -7.03 10.04 -0.37
N ASP A 311 -6.17 9.35 0.40
CA ASP A 311 -5.99 7.91 0.33
C ASP A 311 -7.31 7.16 0.52
N PHE A 312 -8.07 7.51 1.56
CA PHE A 312 -9.34 6.84 1.85
C PHE A 312 -10.35 7.05 0.73
N SER A 313 -10.45 8.28 0.21
CA SER A 313 -11.36 8.64 -0.88
C SER A 313 -10.99 7.97 -2.21
N THR A 314 -9.71 7.61 -2.40
CA THR A 314 -9.20 7.03 -3.64
C THR A 314 -9.35 5.50 -3.70
N CYS A 315 -9.69 4.83 -2.60
CA CYS A 315 -9.77 3.37 -2.53
C CYS A 315 -10.74 2.81 -3.57
N THR A 316 -10.23 1.93 -4.46
CA THR A 316 -11.00 1.31 -5.56
C THR A 316 -11.76 0.06 -5.15
N GLU A 317 -11.72 -0.34 -3.90
CA GLU A 317 -12.30 -1.59 -3.37
C GLU A 317 -11.85 -2.88 -4.09
N CYS A 318 -10.72 -2.86 -4.79
CA CYS A 318 -10.23 -3.99 -5.57
C CYS A 318 -9.77 -5.19 -4.73
N GLY A 319 -9.54 -5.01 -3.44
CA GLY A 319 -9.22 -6.04 -2.46
C GLY A 319 -7.85 -6.70 -2.58
N ARG A 320 -6.94 -6.19 -3.41
CA ARG A 320 -5.59 -6.77 -3.56
C ARG A 320 -4.77 -6.68 -2.26
N CYS A 321 -4.93 -5.60 -1.51
CA CYS A 321 -4.32 -5.42 -0.20
C CYS A 321 -4.85 -6.44 0.84
N GLN A 322 -6.14 -6.77 0.78
CA GLN A 322 -6.77 -7.79 1.61
C GLN A 322 -6.26 -9.20 1.27
N ASP A 323 -6.18 -9.52 -0.03
CA ASP A 323 -5.71 -10.79 -0.57
C ASP A 323 -4.27 -11.13 -0.11
N GLN A 324 -3.41 -10.12 0.04
CA GLN A 324 -2.02 -10.28 0.43
C GLN A 324 -1.75 -10.03 1.93
N CYS A 325 -2.77 -9.65 2.71
CA CYS A 325 -2.59 -9.36 4.12
C CYS A 325 -2.42 -10.65 4.95
N PRO A 326 -1.29 -10.84 5.66
CA PRO A 326 -1.08 -12.03 6.47
C PRO A 326 -2.08 -12.15 7.62
N ALA A 327 -2.47 -11.03 8.23
CA ALA A 327 -3.49 -11.03 9.28
C ALA A 327 -4.85 -11.50 8.76
N TRP A 328 -5.30 -10.98 7.62
CA TRP A 328 -6.55 -11.40 7.00
C TRP A 328 -6.55 -12.89 6.63
N ASN A 329 -5.47 -13.36 6.02
CA ASN A 329 -5.33 -14.74 5.55
C ASN A 329 -5.23 -15.78 6.68
N THR A 330 -4.96 -15.32 7.90
CA THR A 330 -4.88 -16.18 9.09
C THR A 330 -6.06 -16.00 10.05
N GLY A 331 -7.18 -15.44 9.59
CA GLY A 331 -8.42 -15.35 10.36
C GLY A 331 -8.53 -14.14 11.29
N LYS A 332 -7.56 -13.22 11.30
CA LYS A 332 -7.61 -11.99 12.11
C LYS A 332 -8.55 -10.95 11.51
N PRO A 333 -9.06 -9.99 12.31
CA PRO A 333 -10.06 -9.01 11.84
C PRO A 333 -9.48 -7.96 10.87
N LEU A 334 -8.17 -7.77 10.82
CA LEU A 334 -7.55 -6.76 9.96
C LEU A 334 -7.63 -7.13 8.48
N SER A 335 -8.46 -6.40 7.75
CA SER A 335 -8.39 -6.25 6.29
C SER A 335 -7.96 -4.83 5.95
N PRO A 336 -6.83 -4.59 5.26
CA PRO A 336 -6.42 -3.23 4.90
C PRO A 336 -7.46 -2.51 4.03
N LYS A 337 -8.22 -3.25 3.22
CA LYS A 337 -9.34 -2.68 2.45
C LYS A 337 -10.47 -2.21 3.38
N LEU A 338 -10.96 -3.07 4.26
CA LEU A 338 -12.07 -2.72 5.16
C LEU A 338 -11.68 -1.63 6.15
N PHE A 339 -10.44 -1.62 6.61
CA PHE A 339 -9.84 -0.54 7.38
C PHE A 339 -9.93 0.81 6.64
N THR A 340 -9.52 0.85 5.37
CA THR A 340 -9.60 2.06 4.54
C THR A 340 -11.04 2.48 4.28
N LEU A 341 -11.95 1.53 4.05
CA LEU A 341 -13.36 1.81 3.81
C LEU A 341 -14.06 2.36 5.06
N ALA A 342 -13.76 1.82 6.25
CA ALA A 342 -14.30 2.34 7.50
C ALA A 342 -13.89 3.81 7.73
N LEU A 343 -12.60 4.14 7.50
CA LEU A 343 -12.12 5.51 7.60
C LEU A 343 -12.71 6.42 6.52
N ARG A 344 -12.89 5.93 5.30
CA ARG A 344 -13.56 6.67 4.21
C ARG A 344 -15.00 7.02 4.58
N ASP A 345 -15.75 6.04 5.03
CA ASP A 345 -17.18 6.20 5.33
C ASP A 345 -17.36 7.10 6.56
N HIS A 346 -16.52 6.94 7.57
CA HIS A 346 -16.46 7.86 8.71
C HIS A 346 -16.10 9.29 8.28
N ALA A 347 -15.11 9.47 7.41
CA ALA A 347 -14.72 10.78 6.90
C ALA A 347 -15.86 11.44 6.10
N ALA A 348 -16.57 10.68 5.27
CA ALA A 348 -17.71 11.19 4.51
C ALA A 348 -18.86 11.65 5.42
N ALA A 349 -19.08 10.96 6.55
CA ALA A 349 -20.11 11.32 7.52
C ALA A 349 -19.69 12.52 8.39
N THR A 350 -18.43 12.62 8.79
CA THR A 350 -17.94 13.57 9.82
C THR A 350 -17.43 14.89 9.23
N ALA A 351 -16.80 14.90 8.06
CA ALA A 351 -16.19 16.10 7.49
C ALA A 351 -17.16 17.30 7.29
N PRO A 352 -18.45 17.12 6.92
CA PRO A 352 -19.39 18.24 6.86
C PRO A 352 -19.56 18.96 8.20
N PHE A 353 -19.60 18.22 9.31
CA PHE A 353 -19.75 18.79 10.66
C PHE A 353 -18.50 19.52 11.12
N LEU A 354 -17.31 18.95 10.91
CA LEU A 354 -16.04 19.60 11.21
C LEU A 354 -15.90 20.95 10.49
N ARG A 355 -16.33 20.99 9.23
CA ARG A 355 -16.32 22.24 8.45
C ARG A 355 -17.34 23.27 8.96
N ALA A 356 -18.53 22.83 9.32
CA ALA A 356 -19.55 23.70 9.88
C ALA A 356 -19.07 24.28 11.22
N ALA A 357 -18.45 23.46 12.08
CA ALA A 357 -17.87 23.92 13.33
C ALA A 357 -16.74 24.94 13.12
N ALA A 358 -15.82 24.67 12.19
CA ALA A 358 -14.74 25.61 11.86
C ALA A 358 -15.22 26.95 11.28
N ALA A 359 -16.40 26.98 10.67
CA ALA A 359 -17.01 28.18 10.12
C ALA A 359 -17.94 28.93 11.12
N ALA A 360 -18.30 28.30 12.24
CA ALA A 360 -19.21 28.88 13.23
C ALA A 360 -18.50 29.89 14.13
N SER A 361 -19.20 30.99 14.50
CA SER A 361 -18.65 31.94 15.47
C SER A 361 -18.67 31.37 16.89
N PRO A 362 -17.81 31.84 17.80
CA PRO A 362 -17.82 31.44 19.21
C PRO A 362 -19.19 31.62 19.88
N GLU A 363 -19.96 32.64 19.48
CA GLU A 363 -21.31 32.89 19.99
C GLU A 363 -22.31 31.83 19.52
N GLN A 364 -22.24 31.45 18.23
CA GLN A 364 -23.06 30.38 17.67
C GLN A 364 -22.76 29.01 18.31
N LEU A 365 -21.49 28.73 18.56
CA LEU A 365 -21.05 27.52 19.26
C LEU A 365 -21.58 27.51 20.70
N SER A 366 -21.45 28.64 21.43
CA SER A 366 -21.95 28.79 22.80
C SER A 366 -23.47 28.68 22.87
N ALA A 367 -24.21 29.36 21.99
CA ALA A 367 -25.67 29.30 21.94
C ALA A 367 -26.20 27.89 21.63
N ALA A 368 -25.55 27.15 20.74
CA ALA A 368 -25.92 25.79 20.41
C ALA A 368 -25.67 24.84 21.59
N THR A 369 -24.57 25.03 22.35
CA THR A 369 -24.26 24.26 23.56
C THR A 369 -25.29 24.47 24.65
N LEU A 370 -25.79 25.70 24.82
CA LEU A 370 -26.77 26.07 25.84
C LEU A 370 -28.22 25.64 25.47
N ALA A 371 -28.52 25.49 24.19
CA ALA A 371 -29.90 25.24 23.71
C ALA A 371 -30.46 23.85 24.07
N GLY A 372 -29.62 22.90 24.47
CA GLY A 372 -29.97 21.59 25.03
C GLY A 372 -31.16 20.91 24.33
N ARG A 373 -30.98 20.41 23.12
CA ARG A 373 -32.10 19.82 22.35
C ARG A 373 -32.11 18.30 22.42
N ASP A 374 -33.22 17.74 22.85
CA ASP A 374 -33.49 16.32 22.71
C ASP A 374 -33.65 15.96 21.21
N GLY A 375 -33.08 14.83 20.83
CA GLY A 375 -33.20 14.33 19.45
C GLY A 375 -32.06 14.74 18.51
N PHE A 376 -30.91 15.18 19.02
CA PHE A 376 -29.72 15.43 18.24
C PHE A 376 -29.24 14.14 17.54
N THR A 377 -29.05 14.21 16.21
CA THR A 377 -28.38 13.17 15.43
C THR A 377 -27.18 13.75 14.70
N PRO A 378 -26.01 13.07 14.69
CA PRO A 378 -24.81 13.55 14.01
C PRO A 378 -24.95 13.78 12.49
N HIS A 379 -26.09 13.44 11.92
CA HIS A 379 -26.37 13.52 10.48
C HIS A 379 -27.18 14.74 10.04
N THR A 380 -27.60 15.60 10.96
CA THR A 380 -28.49 16.73 10.62
C THR A 380 -27.79 17.88 9.90
N GLY A 381 -26.48 17.96 9.90
CA GLY A 381 -25.73 19.06 9.26
C GLY A 381 -25.88 20.42 9.93
N ASP A 382 -26.49 20.46 11.13
CA ASP A 382 -26.67 21.68 11.91
C ASP A 382 -25.46 21.96 12.84
N VAL A 383 -25.50 23.09 13.54
CA VAL A 383 -24.42 23.53 14.44
C VAL A 383 -24.23 22.57 15.60
N LEU A 384 -25.30 21.92 16.09
CA LEU A 384 -25.21 20.90 17.15
C LEU A 384 -24.44 19.68 16.69
N GLY A 385 -24.65 19.23 15.45
CA GLY A 385 -23.87 18.18 14.82
C GLY A 385 -22.40 18.53 14.71
N ALA A 386 -22.11 19.76 14.34
CA ALA A 386 -20.75 20.26 14.28
C ALA A 386 -20.07 20.28 15.66
N LEU A 387 -20.77 20.69 16.70
CA LEU A 387 -20.27 20.71 18.08
C LEU A 387 -19.98 19.29 18.59
N ALA A 388 -20.87 18.33 18.32
CA ALA A 388 -20.64 16.92 18.67
C ALA A 388 -19.37 16.36 17.99
N ALA A 389 -19.13 16.76 16.74
CA ALA A 389 -17.96 16.30 15.99
C ALA A 389 -16.62 16.88 16.49
N VAL A 390 -16.62 18.01 17.20
CA VAL A 390 -15.40 18.69 17.68
C VAL A 390 -15.25 18.72 19.20
N GLY A 391 -16.12 18.04 19.95
CA GLY A 391 -15.89 17.86 21.38
C GLY A 391 -16.59 18.84 22.33
N ALA A 392 -17.67 19.46 21.90
CA ALA A 392 -18.47 20.29 22.80
C ALA A 392 -19.28 19.43 23.81
N THR A 393 -19.58 20.01 24.98
CA THR A 393 -20.47 19.38 25.96
C THR A 393 -21.91 19.38 25.46
N GLY A 394 -22.53 18.20 25.42
CA GLY A 394 -23.95 18.05 25.10
C GLY A 394 -24.88 18.57 26.24
N PRO A 395 -26.21 18.58 26.01
CA PRO A 395 -27.23 19.11 26.94
C PRO A 395 -27.26 18.47 28.33
N THR A 396 -26.73 17.25 28.45
CA THR A 396 -26.68 16.49 29.72
C THR A 396 -25.39 16.73 30.51
N GLY A 397 -24.52 17.68 30.08
CA GLY A 397 -23.22 17.91 30.70
C GLY A 397 -22.16 16.82 30.43
N VAL A 398 -22.52 15.83 29.62
CA VAL A 398 -21.56 14.82 29.15
C VAL A 398 -20.75 15.44 28.00
N ALA A 399 -19.43 15.40 28.12
CA ALA A 399 -18.54 15.85 27.05
C ALA A 399 -18.82 15.00 25.80
N VAL A 400 -19.29 15.64 24.74
CA VAL A 400 -19.41 15.03 23.41
C VAL A 400 -18.12 15.35 22.68
N GLY A 401 -17.14 14.46 22.82
CA GLY A 401 -15.85 14.58 22.14
C GLY A 401 -15.93 14.27 20.66
N PRO A 402 -14.91 14.63 19.89
CA PRO A 402 -14.75 14.06 18.57
C PRO A 402 -14.70 12.54 18.70
N THR A 403 -15.35 11.83 17.78
CA THR A 403 -15.35 10.36 17.77
C THR A 403 -13.91 9.86 17.74
N ALA A 404 -13.52 9.10 18.74
CA ALA A 404 -12.22 8.44 18.77
C ALA A 404 -12.17 7.41 17.63
N LEU A 405 -11.12 7.49 16.82
CA LEU A 405 -10.98 6.51 15.73
C LEU A 405 -10.78 5.09 16.26
N VAL A 406 -10.06 4.95 17.36
CA VAL A 406 -9.93 3.71 18.12
C VAL A 406 -10.49 4.01 19.52
N PRO A 407 -11.48 3.26 20.02
CA PRO A 407 -12.04 2.01 19.46
C PRO A 407 -13.28 2.18 18.55
N ASP A 408 -13.83 3.38 18.36
CA ASP A 408 -15.20 3.59 17.88
C ASP A 408 -15.36 3.30 16.38
N VAL A 409 -14.33 3.55 15.56
CA VAL A 409 -14.33 3.31 14.10
C VAL A 409 -13.49 2.07 13.76
N ILE A 410 -12.35 1.92 14.41
CA ILE A 410 -11.40 0.82 14.23
C ILE A 410 -11.25 0.08 15.54
N ALA A 411 -11.69 -1.17 15.59
CA ALA A 411 -11.50 -1.99 16.78
C ALA A 411 -10.00 -2.19 17.10
N PRO A 412 -9.60 -2.21 18.38
CA PRO A 412 -8.20 -2.42 18.80
C PRO A 412 -7.57 -3.67 18.18
N ASP A 413 -8.31 -4.78 18.09
CA ASP A 413 -7.82 -6.02 17.48
C ASP A 413 -7.48 -5.87 16.00
N VAL A 414 -8.16 -4.99 15.28
CA VAL A 414 -7.82 -4.64 13.89
C VAL A 414 -6.46 -3.93 13.85
N LEU A 415 -6.28 -2.91 14.71
CA LEU A 415 -5.06 -2.11 14.78
C LEU A 415 -3.84 -2.96 15.16
N TRP A 416 -3.98 -3.78 16.22
CA TRP A 416 -2.87 -4.57 16.77
C TRP A 416 -2.59 -5.87 16.00
N SER A 417 -3.44 -6.28 15.05
CA SER A 417 -3.17 -7.41 14.15
C SER A 417 -2.15 -7.10 13.04
N CYS A 418 -1.79 -5.83 12.82
CA CYS A 418 -0.88 -5.45 11.73
C CYS A 418 0.57 -5.81 12.06
N THR A 419 1.21 -6.54 11.13
CA THR A 419 2.64 -6.88 11.17
C THR A 419 3.54 -5.83 10.48
N MET A 420 2.98 -4.73 9.98
CA MET A 420 3.70 -3.68 9.22
C MET A 420 4.57 -4.19 8.06
N CYS A 421 4.21 -5.35 7.52
CA CYS A 421 4.99 -6.01 6.46
C CYS A 421 4.97 -5.30 5.10
N GLY A 422 4.12 -4.29 4.92
CA GLY A 422 4.02 -3.50 3.70
C GLY A 422 3.36 -4.17 2.49
N ALA A 423 2.84 -5.40 2.62
CA ALA A 423 2.21 -6.11 1.50
C ALA A 423 0.99 -5.36 0.92
N CYS A 424 0.20 -4.72 1.77
CA CYS A 424 -0.96 -3.92 1.38
C CYS A 424 -0.56 -2.68 0.55
N VAL A 425 0.47 -1.96 0.97
CA VAL A 425 0.99 -0.77 0.25
C VAL A 425 1.57 -1.18 -1.09
N HIS A 426 2.41 -2.23 -1.11
CA HIS A 426 3.00 -2.75 -2.34
C HIS A 426 1.95 -3.20 -3.37
N GLN A 427 0.83 -3.79 -2.92
CA GLN A 427 -0.23 -4.28 -3.79
C GLN A 427 -1.24 -3.20 -4.22
N CYS A 428 -1.24 -2.02 -3.59
CA CYS A 428 -2.22 -0.99 -3.87
C CYS A 428 -1.98 -0.35 -5.24
N PRO A 429 -2.96 -0.42 -6.18
CA PRO A 429 -2.79 0.16 -7.51
C PRO A 429 -2.84 1.69 -7.52
N VAL A 430 -3.25 2.30 -6.43
CA VAL A 430 -3.41 3.76 -6.28
C VAL A 430 -2.56 4.34 -5.14
N ASP A 431 -1.56 3.61 -4.67
CA ASP A 431 -0.54 4.04 -3.69
C ASP A 431 -1.11 4.54 -2.34
N ILE A 432 -2.09 3.83 -1.76
CA ILE A 432 -2.57 4.10 -0.40
C ILE A 432 -1.52 3.66 0.63
N GLU A 433 -1.18 4.54 1.56
CA GLU A 433 -0.12 4.37 2.55
C GLU A 433 -0.65 3.73 3.86
N HIS A 434 -1.27 2.54 3.76
CA HIS A 434 -1.93 1.86 4.88
C HIS A 434 -1.07 1.68 6.13
N VAL A 435 0.24 1.40 5.97
CA VAL A 435 1.15 1.16 7.09
C VAL A 435 1.36 2.42 7.91
N ASP A 436 1.44 3.58 7.25
CA ASP A 436 1.59 4.86 7.93
C ASP A 436 0.33 5.23 8.72
N HIS A 437 -0.85 5.01 8.13
CA HIS A 437 -2.12 5.25 8.86
C HIS A 437 -2.23 4.39 10.12
N ILE A 438 -1.83 3.11 10.04
CA ILE A 438 -1.81 2.23 11.21
C ILE A 438 -0.77 2.69 12.24
N LEU A 439 0.40 3.14 11.79
CA LEU A 439 1.43 3.65 12.68
C LEU A 439 0.97 4.90 13.43
N ASP A 440 0.34 5.83 12.73
CA ASP A 440 -0.14 7.08 13.32
C ASP A 440 -1.28 6.86 14.34
N LEU A 441 -2.18 5.90 14.07
CA LEU A 441 -3.17 5.45 15.06
C LEU A 441 -2.48 4.83 16.30
N ARG A 442 -1.49 3.96 16.10
CA ARG A 442 -0.72 3.36 17.21
C ARG A 442 0.03 4.41 18.04
N ARG A 443 0.57 5.44 17.39
CA ARG A 443 1.21 6.57 18.10
C ARG A 443 0.24 7.26 19.03
N HIS A 444 -0.97 7.55 18.57
CA HIS A 444 -2.00 8.12 19.43
C HIS A 444 -2.37 7.19 20.59
N GLU A 445 -2.62 5.91 20.32
CA GLU A 445 -2.99 4.93 21.33
C GLU A 445 -1.91 4.77 22.42
N VAL A 446 -0.62 4.86 22.04
CA VAL A 446 0.49 4.69 22.97
C VAL A 446 0.84 5.99 23.70
N LEU A 447 0.92 7.12 22.97
CA LEU A 447 1.44 8.39 23.52
C LEU A 447 0.36 9.24 24.19
N MET A 448 -0.90 9.14 23.74
CA MET A 448 -2.00 9.97 24.24
C MET A 448 -3.01 9.17 25.06
N ALA A 449 -3.50 8.05 24.50
CA ALA A 449 -4.56 7.26 25.14
C ALA A 449 -4.04 6.24 26.17
N SER A 450 -2.75 5.89 26.15
CA SER A 450 -2.15 4.79 26.95
C SER A 450 -2.90 3.44 26.78
N ALA A 451 -3.50 3.21 25.61
CA ALA A 451 -4.36 2.09 25.29
C ALA A 451 -3.66 1.10 24.34
N PHE A 452 -2.82 0.22 24.88
CA PHE A 452 -2.04 -0.75 24.13
C PHE A 452 -1.94 -2.09 24.86
N PRO A 453 -1.63 -3.21 24.15
CA PRO A 453 -1.45 -4.52 24.77
C PRO A 453 -0.42 -4.52 25.91
N ALA A 454 -0.74 -5.16 27.02
CA ALA A 454 0.09 -5.15 28.24
C ALA A 454 1.52 -5.70 27.99
N GLU A 455 1.66 -6.65 27.07
CA GLU A 455 2.95 -7.22 26.69
C GLU A 455 3.90 -6.15 26.10
N LEU A 456 3.35 -5.16 25.36
CA LEU A 456 4.13 -4.03 24.84
C LEU A 456 4.64 -3.12 25.96
N GLY A 457 3.86 -2.90 27.03
CA GLY A 457 4.30 -2.14 28.17
C GLY A 457 5.53 -2.76 28.86
N GLN A 458 5.57 -4.10 28.94
CA GLN A 458 6.75 -4.82 29.45
C GLN A 458 7.96 -4.66 28.52
N MET A 459 7.75 -4.70 27.20
CA MET A 459 8.79 -4.49 26.21
C MET A 459 9.34 -3.06 26.29
N PHE A 460 8.47 -2.04 26.39
CA PHE A 460 8.88 -0.64 26.54
C PHE A 460 9.75 -0.44 27.78
N LYS A 461 9.32 -0.95 28.94
CA LYS A 461 10.08 -0.88 30.18
C LYS A 461 11.47 -1.52 30.06
N LYS A 462 11.59 -2.66 29.37
CA LYS A 462 12.88 -3.33 29.14
C LYS A 462 13.79 -2.50 28.21
N LEU A 463 13.23 -1.92 27.13
CA LEU A 463 13.95 -1.04 26.24
C LEU A 463 14.47 0.20 26.95
N GLU A 464 13.63 0.85 27.76
CA GLU A 464 13.95 2.05 28.52
C GLU A 464 15.05 1.79 29.55
N THR A 465 14.92 0.70 30.33
CA THR A 465 15.82 0.43 31.47
C THR A 465 17.10 -0.33 31.10
N LYS A 466 17.11 -1.10 30.00
CA LYS A 466 18.22 -1.99 29.62
C LYS A 466 18.69 -1.79 28.17
N GLY A 467 18.11 -0.87 27.42
CA GLY A 467 18.47 -0.66 26.02
C GLY A 467 18.19 -1.88 25.11
N ASN A 468 17.41 -2.88 25.55
CA ASN A 468 17.05 -4.03 24.73
C ASN A 468 15.72 -4.67 25.19
N PRO A 469 14.96 -5.27 24.26
CA PRO A 469 13.63 -5.80 24.57
C PRO A 469 13.64 -7.11 25.38
N TRP A 470 14.80 -7.80 25.53
CA TRP A 470 14.96 -8.95 26.41
C TRP A 470 15.10 -8.54 27.87
N GLY A 471 15.56 -7.31 28.15
CA GLY A 471 15.84 -6.83 29.51
C GLY A 471 17.14 -7.37 30.11
N LEU A 472 18.05 -7.82 29.27
CA LEU A 472 19.35 -8.38 29.66
C LEU A 472 20.41 -7.27 29.84
N ALA A 473 21.42 -7.55 30.68
CA ALA A 473 22.49 -6.59 30.94
C ALA A 473 23.39 -6.43 29.71
N ALA A 474 23.85 -5.19 29.42
CA ALA A 474 24.70 -4.86 28.29
C ALA A 474 25.97 -5.73 28.20
N ARG A 475 26.65 -5.99 29.34
CA ARG A 475 27.84 -6.85 29.40
C ARG A 475 27.68 -8.26 28.82
N LYS A 476 26.44 -8.72 28.58
CA LYS A 476 26.16 -10.01 27.93
C LYS A 476 26.13 -9.91 26.41
N ARG A 477 26.28 -8.71 25.81
CA ARG A 477 26.20 -8.54 24.39
C ARG A 477 27.33 -9.24 23.62
N LEU A 478 28.47 -9.50 24.27
CA LEU A 478 29.62 -10.22 23.71
C LEU A 478 29.62 -11.73 23.99
N ASP A 479 28.60 -12.27 24.71
CA ASP A 479 28.58 -13.69 25.04
C ASP A 479 28.55 -14.59 23.79
N TRP A 480 28.07 -14.10 22.66
CA TRP A 480 28.05 -14.83 21.39
C TRP A 480 29.46 -15.06 20.83
N ALA A 481 30.44 -14.21 21.14
CA ALA A 481 31.79 -14.28 20.60
C ALA A 481 32.68 -15.28 21.34
N LYS A 482 32.31 -15.74 22.55
CA LYS A 482 33.13 -16.61 23.39
C LYS A 482 33.51 -17.96 22.79
N ASP A 483 32.70 -18.43 21.83
CA ASP A 483 32.89 -19.73 21.18
C ASP A 483 33.63 -19.60 19.83
N LEU A 484 34.18 -18.41 19.49
CA LEU A 484 34.95 -18.18 18.28
C LEU A 484 36.44 -18.52 18.51
N GLU A 485 37.15 -18.99 17.50
CA GLU A 485 38.56 -19.30 17.55
C GLU A 485 39.47 -18.07 17.39
N PHE A 486 38.89 -16.88 17.20
CA PHE A 486 39.58 -15.60 17.09
C PHE A 486 38.90 -14.55 17.96
N GLU A 487 39.66 -13.54 18.35
CA GLU A 487 39.14 -12.41 19.11
C GLU A 487 38.42 -11.44 18.23
N VAL A 488 37.23 -10.96 18.71
CA VAL A 488 36.43 -9.95 18.02
C VAL A 488 36.77 -8.56 18.59
N PRO A 489 37.37 -7.68 17.78
CA PRO A 489 37.76 -6.36 18.26
C PRO A 489 36.58 -5.51 18.69
N VAL A 490 36.71 -4.79 19.82
CA VAL A 490 35.72 -3.87 20.36
C VAL A 490 36.22 -2.44 20.21
N VAL A 491 35.40 -1.57 19.63
CA VAL A 491 35.72 -0.13 19.50
C VAL A 491 35.83 0.51 20.88
N GLY A 492 36.89 1.27 21.09
CA GLY A 492 37.22 1.91 22.36
C GLY A 492 37.97 1.03 23.35
N ALA A 493 38.16 -0.27 23.04
CA ALA A 493 38.97 -1.19 23.83
C ALA A 493 40.16 -1.75 23.02
N ASP A 494 39.91 -2.36 21.87
CA ASP A 494 40.90 -3.03 21.04
C ASP A 494 41.28 -2.20 19.81
N VAL A 495 40.36 -1.35 19.33
CA VAL A 495 40.56 -0.35 18.25
C VAL A 495 40.05 1.00 18.73
N GLU A 496 40.72 2.10 18.36
CA GLU A 496 40.29 3.44 18.80
C GLU A 496 38.98 3.87 18.15
N SER A 497 38.76 3.47 16.90
CA SER A 497 37.57 3.85 16.15
C SER A 497 37.19 2.82 15.06
N ALA A 498 35.93 2.84 14.66
CA ALA A 498 35.43 2.02 13.55
C ALA A 498 36.01 2.46 12.17
N ALA A 499 36.70 3.58 12.10
CA ALA A 499 37.42 4.01 10.88
C ALA A 499 38.64 3.19 10.57
N GLU A 500 39.16 2.40 11.55
CA GLU A 500 40.34 1.54 11.40
C GLU A 500 40.02 0.18 10.79
N VAL A 501 38.73 -0.14 10.63
CA VAL A 501 38.23 -1.41 10.08
C VAL A 501 37.38 -1.20 8.84
N ASP A 502 37.24 -2.25 8.04
CA ASP A 502 36.39 -2.21 6.83
C ASP A 502 34.92 -1.98 7.17
N TYR A 503 34.43 -2.57 8.27
CA TYR A 503 33.07 -2.49 8.73
C TYR A 503 32.94 -2.46 10.25
N LEU A 504 32.04 -1.62 10.76
CA LEU A 504 31.43 -1.84 12.06
C LEU A 504 30.37 -2.95 11.93
N PHE A 505 30.52 -4.04 12.67
CA PHE A 505 29.51 -5.09 12.72
C PHE A 505 28.49 -4.75 13.82
N TRP A 506 27.31 -4.24 13.39
CA TRP A 506 26.16 -4.04 14.26
C TRP A 506 25.49 -5.38 14.53
N VAL A 507 25.71 -5.95 15.71
CA VAL A 507 25.22 -7.27 16.11
C VAL A 507 23.70 -7.29 16.24
N GLY A 508 23.13 -6.21 16.76
CA GLY A 508 21.71 -6.10 17.08
C GLY A 508 21.32 -6.92 18.31
N CYS A 509 20.18 -6.56 18.92
CA CYS A 509 19.76 -7.22 20.15
C CYS A 509 19.45 -8.72 19.96
N ALA A 510 18.84 -9.11 18.84
CA ALA A 510 18.57 -10.52 18.57
C ALA A 510 19.86 -11.32 18.42
N GLY A 511 20.81 -10.83 17.62
CA GLY A 511 22.13 -11.47 17.43
C GLY A 511 22.95 -11.59 18.70
N ALA A 512 22.75 -10.67 19.65
CA ALA A 512 23.45 -10.68 20.94
C ALA A 512 22.81 -11.59 21.99
N PHE A 513 21.47 -11.73 22.01
CA PHE A 513 20.77 -12.31 23.14
C PHE A 513 19.93 -13.55 22.81
N GLU A 514 19.47 -13.75 21.56
CA GLU A 514 18.65 -14.88 21.19
C GLU A 514 19.54 -16.03 20.69
N ASP A 515 19.41 -17.22 21.28
CA ASP A 515 20.37 -18.31 21.07
C ASP A 515 20.44 -18.85 19.64
N ARG A 516 19.33 -18.82 18.91
CA ARG A 516 19.32 -19.21 17.49
C ARG A 516 19.99 -18.13 16.63
N ALA A 517 19.76 -16.86 16.95
CA ALA A 517 20.35 -15.73 16.23
C ALA A 517 21.85 -15.57 16.49
N LYS A 518 22.34 -15.94 17.69
CA LYS A 518 23.77 -15.99 18.01
C LYS A 518 24.53 -16.88 17.02
N LYS A 519 23.93 -17.99 16.55
CA LYS A 519 24.52 -18.88 15.55
C LYS A 519 24.75 -18.14 14.22
N THR A 520 23.80 -17.32 13.79
CA THR A 520 23.94 -16.45 12.61
C THR A 520 25.03 -15.39 12.82
N THR A 521 25.06 -14.75 14.01
CA THR A 521 26.09 -13.77 14.34
C THR A 521 27.49 -14.35 14.24
N ARG A 522 27.72 -15.54 14.83
CA ARG A 522 28.99 -16.27 14.72
C ARG A 522 29.33 -16.61 13.29
N ALA A 523 28.37 -17.15 12.54
CA ALA A 523 28.57 -17.50 11.15
C ALA A 523 29.00 -16.31 10.28
N VAL A 524 28.40 -15.14 10.50
CA VAL A 524 28.81 -13.92 9.80
C VAL A 524 30.21 -13.48 10.22
N ALA A 525 30.52 -13.48 11.51
CA ALA A 525 31.85 -13.11 12.02
C ALA A 525 32.96 -14.02 11.44
N GLU A 526 32.76 -15.34 11.45
CA GLU A 526 33.68 -16.31 10.87
C GLU A 526 33.84 -16.12 9.35
N LEU A 527 32.75 -15.90 8.62
CA LEU A 527 32.82 -15.65 7.18
C LEU A 527 33.58 -14.35 6.86
N LEU A 528 33.40 -13.29 7.63
CA LEU A 528 34.15 -12.05 7.48
C LEU A 528 35.64 -12.28 7.77
N HIS A 529 35.95 -12.97 8.87
CA HIS A 529 37.33 -13.33 9.23
C HIS A 529 37.99 -14.19 8.14
N THR A 530 37.34 -15.25 7.67
CA THR A 530 37.81 -16.12 6.59
C THR A 530 38.06 -15.34 5.29
N ALA A 531 37.16 -14.39 4.99
CA ALA A 531 37.31 -13.55 3.80
C ALA A 531 38.38 -12.44 3.96
N GLY A 532 39.04 -12.32 5.12
CA GLY A 532 40.01 -11.26 5.39
C GLY A 532 39.39 -9.86 5.43
N VAL A 533 38.11 -9.75 5.82
CA VAL A 533 37.41 -8.46 6.06
C VAL A 533 37.62 -8.07 7.50
N SER A 534 38.25 -6.91 7.74
CA SER A 534 38.43 -6.38 9.09
C SER A 534 37.10 -5.81 9.60
N PHE A 535 36.76 -6.15 10.84
CA PHE A 535 35.56 -5.60 11.48
C PHE A 535 35.74 -5.45 13.00
N ALA A 536 34.98 -4.57 13.58
CA ALA A 536 34.88 -4.41 15.03
C ALA A 536 33.41 -4.28 15.47
N VAL A 537 33.13 -4.45 16.74
CA VAL A 537 31.81 -4.32 17.34
C VAL A 537 31.81 -3.23 18.42
N LEU A 538 30.62 -2.73 18.78
CA LEU A 538 30.50 -1.75 19.89
C LEU A 538 30.42 -2.39 21.29
N GLY A 539 30.26 -3.71 21.36
CA GLY A 539 30.12 -4.41 22.65
C GLY A 539 28.95 -3.88 23.47
N ASP A 540 29.22 -3.53 24.74
CA ASP A 540 28.20 -2.98 25.66
C ASP A 540 27.72 -1.58 25.25
N GLY A 541 28.45 -0.84 24.42
CA GLY A 541 28.03 0.45 23.88
C GLY A 541 26.86 0.37 22.88
N GLU A 542 26.56 -0.82 22.35
CA GLU A 542 25.44 -1.01 21.44
C GLU A 542 24.11 -1.09 22.18
N ALA A 543 23.11 -0.28 21.81
CA ALA A 543 21.73 -0.43 22.29
C ALA A 543 20.80 -0.89 21.15
N CYS A 544 19.55 -1.18 21.48
CA CYS A 544 18.52 -1.47 20.47
C CYS A 544 18.36 -0.28 19.51
N THR A 545 18.19 -0.55 18.21
CA THR A 545 17.90 0.53 17.24
C THR A 545 16.57 1.27 17.49
N GLY A 546 15.74 0.81 18.45
CA GLY A 546 14.44 1.39 18.72
C GLY A 546 13.32 0.92 17.78
N ASP A 547 13.61 0.07 16.77
CA ASP A 547 12.59 -0.42 15.83
C ASP A 547 11.34 -0.99 16.52
N PRO A 548 11.43 -1.86 17.56
CA PRO A 548 10.24 -2.38 18.23
C PRO A 548 9.36 -1.29 18.86
N ALA A 549 9.97 -0.27 19.47
CA ALA A 549 9.25 0.86 20.05
C ALA A 549 8.51 1.65 18.95
N ARG A 550 9.21 2.00 17.87
CA ARG A 550 8.64 2.74 16.75
C ARG A 550 7.48 1.99 16.09
N ARG A 551 7.64 0.69 15.82
CA ARG A 551 6.58 -0.13 15.21
C ARG A 551 5.37 -0.31 16.12
N ALA A 552 5.57 -0.27 17.42
CA ALA A 552 4.49 -0.28 18.39
C ALA A 552 3.80 1.09 18.56
N GLY A 553 4.38 2.19 18.06
CA GLY A 553 3.85 3.55 18.20
C GLY A 553 4.52 4.38 19.30
N ASN A 554 5.47 3.83 20.05
CA ASN A 554 6.23 4.61 21.06
C ASN A 554 7.37 5.36 20.37
N GLU A 555 7.03 6.46 19.71
CA GLU A 555 7.98 7.26 18.95
C GLU A 555 9.02 7.95 19.82
N LEU A 556 8.64 8.40 21.02
CA LEU A 556 9.56 9.08 21.93
C LEU A 556 10.66 8.13 22.41
N LEU A 557 10.30 6.93 22.83
CA LEU A 557 11.27 5.90 23.23
C LEU A 557 12.17 5.49 22.03
N PHE A 558 11.61 5.43 20.82
CA PHE A 558 12.44 5.23 19.63
C PHE A 558 13.46 6.34 19.45
N GLN A 559 13.06 7.61 19.56
CA GLN A 559 13.95 8.75 19.39
C GLN A 559 15.04 8.79 20.46
N MET A 560 14.72 8.47 21.72
CA MET A 560 15.71 8.36 22.80
C MET A 560 16.79 7.32 22.49
N LEU A 561 16.39 6.11 22.10
CA LEU A 561 17.33 5.05 21.77
C LEU A 561 18.14 5.38 20.49
N ALA A 562 17.49 5.99 19.50
CA ALA A 562 18.14 6.39 18.27
C ALA A 562 19.16 7.51 18.48
N ALA A 563 18.84 8.53 19.29
CA ALA A 563 19.75 9.62 19.65
C ALA A 563 21.02 9.08 20.34
N GLN A 564 20.82 8.20 21.36
CA GLN A 564 21.94 7.53 22.04
C GLN A 564 22.83 6.76 21.06
N ASN A 565 22.23 5.97 20.15
CA ASN A 565 22.99 5.21 19.18
C ASN A 565 23.68 6.11 18.15
N VAL A 566 23.08 7.23 17.74
CA VAL A 566 23.70 8.20 16.82
C VAL A 566 24.92 8.84 17.48
N GLU A 567 24.85 9.19 18.75
CA GLU A 567 25.97 9.68 19.53
C GLU A 567 27.10 8.64 19.60
N THR A 568 26.81 7.40 20.04
CA THR A 568 27.78 6.30 20.12
C THR A 568 28.45 6.02 18.75
N LEU A 569 27.67 5.99 17.67
CA LEU A 569 28.19 5.76 16.31
C LEU A 569 29.05 6.93 15.82
N THR A 570 28.75 8.16 16.25
CA THR A 570 29.53 9.35 15.93
C THR A 570 30.88 9.34 16.69
N GLU A 571 30.87 9.03 17.96
CA GLU A 571 32.08 8.86 18.77
C GLU A 571 32.97 7.75 18.22
N ALA A 572 32.37 6.61 17.84
CA ALA A 572 33.02 5.49 17.21
C ALA A 572 33.54 5.80 15.77
N ARG A 573 33.22 6.95 15.20
CA ARG A 573 33.48 7.33 13.79
C ARG A 573 32.98 6.29 12.78
N ALA A 574 31.84 5.66 13.04
CA ALA A 574 31.29 4.63 12.18
C ALA A 574 30.76 5.23 10.88
N GLN A 575 31.19 4.70 9.74
CA GLN A 575 30.70 5.09 8.41
C GLN A 575 30.05 3.93 7.67
N LYS A 576 30.69 2.75 7.70
CA LYS A 576 30.23 1.53 7.03
C LYS A 576 29.78 0.52 8.08
N ILE A 577 28.54 0.11 8.00
CA ILE A 577 27.94 -0.79 8.98
C ILE A 577 27.41 -2.04 8.27
N VAL A 578 27.78 -3.23 8.77
CA VAL A 578 27.15 -4.49 8.34
C VAL A 578 26.20 -4.99 9.42
N VAL A 579 25.02 -5.46 9.02
CA VAL A 579 23.97 -5.94 9.93
C VAL A 579 23.40 -7.28 9.51
N THR A 580 22.95 -8.10 10.47
CA THR A 580 22.25 -9.38 10.21
C THR A 580 20.74 -9.26 10.24
N CYS A 581 20.20 -8.24 10.89
CA CYS A 581 18.78 -8.05 11.09
C CYS A 581 18.18 -7.09 10.06
N ALA A 582 17.17 -7.54 9.31
CA ALA A 582 16.46 -6.73 8.33
C ALA A 582 15.79 -5.48 8.95
N HIS A 583 15.34 -5.56 10.21
CA HIS A 583 14.78 -4.43 10.94
C HIS A 583 15.86 -3.39 11.28
N CYS A 584 17.01 -3.82 11.83
CA CYS A 584 18.15 -2.92 12.09
C CYS A 584 18.64 -2.29 10.80
N PHE A 585 18.73 -3.06 9.70
CA PHE A 585 19.06 -2.54 8.38
C PHE A 585 18.16 -1.38 7.97
N ASN A 586 16.85 -1.58 8.04
CA ASN A 586 15.89 -0.54 7.68
C ASN A 586 16.02 0.69 8.57
N THR A 587 16.15 0.50 9.89
CA THR A 587 16.18 1.60 10.86
C THR A 587 17.44 2.43 10.73
N LEU A 588 18.63 1.79 10.68
CA LEU A 588 19.90 2.49 10.54
C LEU A 588 20.03 3.19 9.18
N ALA A 589 19.65 2.50 8.07
CA ALA A 589 19.83 3.04 6.72
C ALA A 589 18.80 4.11 6.36
N ARG A 590 17.56 4.01 6.85
CA ARG A 590 16.44 4.81 6.36
C ARG A 590 15.77 5.71 7.38
N GLU A 591 15.82 5.33 8.67
CA GLU A 591 15.07 6.08 9.70
C GLU A 591 16.00 6.95 10.56
N TYR A 592 17.22 6.53 10.86
CA TYR A 592 18.21 7.35 11.54
C TYR A 592 18.60 8.64 10.80
N PRO A 593 18.57 8.72 9.44
CA PRO A 593 18.74 9.99 8.74
C PRO A 593 17.76 11.09 9.13
N GLN A 594 16.60 10.74 9.68
CA GLN A 594 15.62 11.70 10.21
C GLN A 594 16.10 12.37 11.52
N LEU A 595 17.06 11.72 12.21
CA LEU A 595 17.65 12.14 13.49
C LEU A 595 19.15 12.47 13.37
N GLY A 596 19.63 12.75 12.14
CA GLY A 596 21.01 13.16 11.87
C GLY A 596 22.00 12.03 11.61
N GLY A 597 21.69 10.76 11.91
CA GLY A 597 22.55 9.60 11.69
C GLY A 597 22.55 9.14 10.23
N ARG A 598 23.69 9.25 9.53
CA ARG A 598 23.84 8.84 8.12
C ARG A 598 25.02 7.90 7.97
N TYR A 599 24.76 6.65 7.57
CA TYR A 599 25.72 5.57 7.47
C TYR A 599 25.55 4.81 6.15
N ASP A 600 26.63 4.22 5.64
CA ASP A 600 26.58 3.22 4.55
C ASP A 600 26.29 1.86 5.18
N VAL A 601 25.01 1.50 5.25
CA VAL A 601 24.55 0.26 5.88
C VAL A 601 24.35 -0.81 4.83
N VAL A 602 25.00 -1.96 5.02
CA VAL A 602 24.83 -3.14 4.16
C VAL A 602 24.26 -4.30 4.99
N HIS A 603 23.34 -5.03 4.39
CA HIS A 603 22.87 -6.28 4.97
C HIS A 603 23.89 -7.40 4.76
N HIS A 604 24.07 -8.30 5.73
CA HIS A 604 25.08 -9.37 5.62
C HIS A 604 24.99 -10.16 4.31
N THR A 605 23.78 -10.42 3.81
CA THR A 605 23.59 -11.13 2.53
C THR A 605 24.14 -10.37 1.33
N GLN A 606 24.14 -9.03 1.34
CA GLN A 606 24.71 -8.21 0.28
C GLN A 606 26.25 -8.27 0.34
N LEU A 607 26.82 -8.17 1.54
CA LEU A 607 28.26 -8.26 1.74
C LEU A 607 28.81 -9.65 1.41
N LEU A 608 28.19 -10.70 1.96
CA LEU A 608 28.60 -12.09 1.71
C LEU A 608 28.47 -12.46 0.22
N ASN A 609 27.42 -12.02 -0.45
CA ASN A 609 27.26 -12.24 -1.89
C ASN A 609 28.38 -11.59 -2.70
N ARG A 610 28.80 -10.37 -2.32
CA ARG A 610 29.93 -9.71 -2.93
C ARG A 610 31.23 -10.50 -2.70
N LEU A 611 31.48 -10.98 -1.48
CA LEU A 611 32.70 -11.76 -1.15
C LEU A 611 32.75 -13.10 -1.89
N VAL A 612 31.63 -13.77 -2.09
CA VAL A 612 31.56 -14.99 -2.93
C VAL A 612 31.84 -14.66 -4.40
N ARG A 613 31.27 -13.58 -4.93
CA ARG A 613 31.54 -13.15 -6.33
C ARG A 613 33.00 -12.71 -6.57
N GLU A 614 33.65 -12.17 -5.55
CA GLU A 614 35.06 -11.78 -5.58
C GLU A 614 36.01 -12.99 -5.37
N GLY A 615 35.49 -14.20 -5.13
CA GLY A 615 36.25 -15.40 -4.87
C GLY A 615 36.93 -15.45 -3.49
N ARG A 616 36.58 -14.53 -2.58
CA ARG A 616 37.09 -14.49 -1.19
C ARG A 616 36.44 -15.52 -0.27
N LEU A 617 35.28 -16.01 -0.66
CA LEU A 617 34.57 -17.12 -0.02
C LEU A 617 34.19 -18.13 -1.10
N THR A 618 34.70 -19.36 -0.96
CA THR A 618 34.45 -20.44 -1.93
C THR A 618 33.78 -21.62 -1.22
N PRO A 619 32.46 -21.76 -1.30
CA PRO A 619 31.74 -22.91 -0.72
C PRO A 619 32.01 -24.18 -1.54
N VAL A 620 32.22 -25.30 -0.84
CA VAL A 620 32.44 -26.64 -1.42
C VAL A 620 31.20 -27.51 -1.23
N ALA A 621 31.00 -28.41 -2.18
CA ALA A 621 29.86 -29.33 -2.15
C ALA A 621 29.89 -30.28 -0.94
N PRO A 622 28.74 -30.58 -0.32
CA PRO A 622 28.62 -31.66 0.62
C PRO A 622 28.75 -33.02 -0.10
N PRO A 623 28.99 -34.13 0.64
CA PRO A 623 28.83 -35.48 0.10
C PRO A 623 27.44 -35.65 -0.55
N ALA A 624 27.35 -36.49 -1.58
CA ALA A 624 26.11 -36.64 -2.37
C ALA A 624 24.87 -37.02 -1.52
N ALA A 625 25.09 -37.72 -0.42
CA ALA A 625 24.02 -38.08 0.53
C ALA A 625 23.49 -36.92 1.37
N GLU A 626 24.18 -35.79 1.41
CA GLU A 626 23.85 -34.59 2.20
C GLU A 626 23.34 -33.43 1.35
N THR A 627 23.01 -33.68 0.08
CA THR A 627 22.39 -32.67 -0.78
C THR A 627 21.05 -32.20 -0.21
N ARG A 628 20.77 -30.87 -0.28
CA ARG A 628 19.58 -30.28 0.35
C ARG A 628 18.71 -29.59 -0.68
N THR A 629 17.40 -29.74 -0.52
CA THR A 629 16.42 -28.86 -1.16
C THR A 629 16.09 -27.73 -0.19
N ILE A 630 16.32 -26.49 -0.62
CA ILE A 630 16.19 -25.29 0.21
C ILE A 630 15.12 -24.36 -0.34
N THR A 631 14.19 -23.93 0.51
CA THR A 631 13.28 -22.85 0.18
C THR A 631 13.67 -21.57 0.91
N TYR A 632 13.40 -20.40 0.30
CA TYR A 632 13.79 -19.13 0.88
C TYR A 632 12.58 -18.33 1.38
N HIS A 633 12.66 -17.85 2.62
CA HIS A 633 11.70 -16.90 3.16
C HIS A 633 12.23 -15.47 3.01
N ASP A 634 11.52 -14.64 2.22
CA ASP A 634 11.85 -13.22 2.06
C ASP A 634 11.46 -12.40 3.30
N PRO A 635 12.41 -11.85 4.07
CA PRO A 635 12.10 -10.93 5.15
C PRO A 635 11.48 -9.66 4.59
N CYS A 636 10.32 -9.25 5.11
CA CYS A 636 9.58 -8.12 4.55
C CYS A 636 10.34 -6.78 4.63
N PHE A 637 11.11 -6.56 5.69
CA PHE A 637 11.93 -5.36 5.85
C PHE A 637 13.20 -5.37 4.97
N LEU A 638 13.67 -6.54 4.55
CA LEU A 638 14.76 -6.64 3.56
C LEU A 638 14.22 -6.50 2.13
N GLY A 639 13.19 -7.27 1.78
CA GLY A 639 12.58 -7.29 0.45
C GLY A 639 11.70 -6.08 0.18
N ARG A 640 10.45 -6.06 0.69
CA ARG A 640 9.47 -5.02 0.33
C ARG A 640 9.88 -3.60 0.74
N HIS A 641 10.40 -3.42 1.95
CA HIS A 641 10.80 -2.09 2.43
C HIS A 641 12.12 -1.60 1.79
N ASN A 642 13.07 -2.49 1.52
CA ASN A 642 14.42 -2.12 1.06
C ASN A 642 14.80 -2.66 -0.34
N GLN A 643 13.91 -3.41 -1.01
CA GLN A 643 14.09 -3.94 -2.38
C GLN A 643 15.30 -4.87 -2.55
N VAL A 644 15.78 -5.51 -1.49
CA VAL A 644 16.88 -6.47 -1.52
C VAL A 644 16.33 -7.89 -1.69
N TYR A 645 16.30 -8.40 -2.91
CA TYR A 645 15.76 -9.72 -3.27
C TYR A 645 16.82 -10.65 -3.88
N ALA A 646 17.73 -10.11 -4.71
CA ALA A 646 18.70 -10.88 -5.47
C ALA A 646 19.83 -11.47 -4.59
N PRO A 647 20.52 -10.71 -3.71
CA PRO A 647 21.69 -11.20 -3.00
C PRO A 647 21.46 -12.49 -2.19
N PRO A 648 20.36 -12.68 -1.44
CA PRO A 648 20.12 -13.95 -0.74
C PRO A 648 19.95 -15.14 -1.70
N ARG A 649 19.28 -14.92 -2.85
CA ARG A 649 19.05 -15.95 -3.85
C ARG A 649 20.35 -16.31 -4.61
N GLU A 650 21.17 -15.33 -4.93
CA GLU A 650 22.48 -15.53 -5.54
C GLU A 650 23.39 -16.34 -4.61
N LEU A 651 23.38 -16.06 -3.30
CA LEU A 651 24.11 -16.84 -2.30
C LEU A 651 23.64 -18.29 -2.25
N LEU A 652 22.32 -18.54 -2.21
CA LEU A 652 21.77 -19.89 -2.23
C LEU A 652 22.11 -20.64 -3.52
N GLY A 653 22.07 -19.93 -4.67
CA GLY A 653 22.47 -20.48 -5.97
C GLY A 653 23.97 -20.78 -6.08
N ALA A 654 24.81 -20.12 -5.27
CA ALA A 654 26.26 -20.36 -5.21
C ALA A 654 26.65 -21.53 -4.30
N LEU A 655 25.70 -22.16 -3.57
CA LEU A 655 25.95 -23.31 -2.70
C LEU A 655 25.95 -24.59 -3.54
N PRO A 656 27.11 -25.25 -3.75
CA PRO A 656 27.15 -26.50 -4.50
C PRO A 656 26.40 -27.62 -3.74
N GLY A 657 25.60 -28.43 -4.44
CA GLY A 657 24.78 -29.50 -3.84
C GLY A 657 23.50 -29.01 -3.18
N ALA A 658 23.14 -27.73 -3.31
CA ALA A 658 21.87 -27.18 -2.89
C ALA A 658 20.94 -26.98 -4.10
N THR A 659 19.68 -27.36 -3.97
CA THR A 659 18.63 -27.07 -4.95
C THR A 659 17.65 -26.09 -4.34
N ALA A 660 17.53 -24.89 -4.93
CA ALA A 660 16.60 -23.87 -4.47
C ALA A 660 15.21 -24.08 -5.07
N VAL A 661 14.16 -24.05 -4.23
CA VAL A 661 12.75 -24.09 -4.62
C VAL A 661 12.03 -22.87 -4.03
N GLU A 662 11.19 -22.22 -4.82
CA GLU A 662 10.44 -21.05 -4.34
C GLU A 662 9.10 -21.46 -3.72
N MET A 663 8.72 -20.75 -2.64
CA MET A 663 7.34 -20.86 -2.12
C MET A 663 6.37 -20.19 -3.10
N PRO A 664 5.09 -20.61 -3.15
CA PRO A 664 4.07 -19.96 -3.98
C PRO A 664 3.97 -18.45 -3.76
N ARG A 665 4.10 -17.98 -2.50
CA ARG A 665 4.19 -16.57 -2.14
C ARG A 665 5.64 -16.22 -1.85
N SER A 666 6.38 -15.76 -2.86
CA SER A 666 7.82 -15.42 -2.79
C SER A 666 8.09 -14.01 -3.32
N GLY A 667 9.27 -13.48 -3.08
CA GLY A 667 9.71 -12.16 -3.53
C GLY A 667 8.76 -11.04 -3.04
N GLU A 668 8.29 -10.21 -3.96
CA GLU A 668 7.40 -9.09 -3.67
C GLU A 668 6.05 -9.52 -3.04
N THR A 669 5.60 -10.74 -3.33
CA THR A 669 4.34 -11.30 -2.82
C THR A 669 4.51 -12.20 -1.60
N ALA A 670 5.72 -12.31 -1.07
CA ALA A 670 6.03 -13.17 0.07
C ALA A 670 5.12 -12.91 1.27
N MET A 671 4.64 -13.97 1.91
CA MET A 671 3.91 -13.86 3.17
C MET A 671 4.88 -13.51 4.31
N CYS A 672 4.43 -12.68 5.25
CA CYS A 672 5.19 -12.31 6.45
C CYS A 672 5.42 -13.53 7.37
N CYS A 673 6.51 -13.51 8.13
CA CYS A 673 6.75 -14.49 9.21
C CYS A 673 5.87 -14.25 10.45
N GLY A 674 5.20 -13.09 10.57
CA GLY A 674 4.36 -12.74 11.72
C GLY A 674 5.04 -11.87 12.77
N GLY A 675 6.37 -11.75 12.79
CA GLY A 675 7.11 -11.07 13.87
C GLY A 675 7.16 -9.53 13.76
N GLY A 676 6.93 -8.96 12.55
CA GLY A 676 6.97 -7.52 12.34
C GLY A 676 5.88 -6.73 13.07
N GLY A 677 5.97 -5.39 13.08
CA GLY A 677 5.00 -4.54 13.75
C GLY A 677 4.94 -4.73 15.28
N ALA A 678 6.06 -5.09 15.88
CA ALA A 678 6.20 -5.47 17.29
C ALA A 678 5.40 -6.74 17.71
N ARG A 679 4.84 -7.48 16.73
CA ARG A 679 4.01 -8.67 17.01
C ARG A 679 4.79 -9.81 17.66
N VAL A 680 6.09 -9.92 17.44
CA VAL A 680 6.94 -10.91 18.11
C VAL A 680 6.92 -10.80 19.63
N TRP A 681 6.54 -9.64 20.16
CA TRP A 681 6.43 -9.35 21.60
C TRP A 681 5.01 -9.54 22.16
N MET A 682 4.04 -9.91 21.32
CA MET A 682 2.63 -10.10 21.66
C MET A 682 2.19 -11.53 21.33
N GLU A 683 1.28 -12.08 22.11
CA GLU A 683 0.66 -13.35 21.77
C GLU A 683 -0.40 -13.22 20.68
N GLU A 684 -0.45 -14.18 19.79
CA GLU A 684 -1.50 -14.30 18.78
C GLU A 684 -2.63 -15.20 19.25
N LYS A 685 -3.74 -14.57 19.72
CA LYS A 685 -4.91 -15.29 20.26
C LYS A 685 -6.06 -15.43 19.27
N ILE A 686 -6.02 -14.71 18.15
CA ILE A 686 -7.10 -14.67 17.15
C ILE A 686 -6.66 -15.37 15.88
N GLY A 687 -7.47 -16.32 15.43
CA GLY A 687 -7.22 -17.10 14.21
C GLY A 687 -5.98 -17.99 14.29
N THR A 688 -5.45 -18.39 13.14
CA THR A 688 -4.20 -19.17 13.06
C THR A 688 -3.00 -18.21 13.20
N ARG A 689 -1.95 -18.63 13.89
CA ARG A 689 -0.70 -17.86 13.98
C ARG A 689 -0.08 -17.70 12.59
N VAL A 690 0.39 -16.47 12.28
CA VAL A 690 0.95 -16.15 10.95
C VAL A 690 2.17 -17.01 10.62
N ASN A 691 3.04 -17.26 11.61
CA ASN A 691 4.22 -18.10 11.43
C ASN A 691 3.89 -19.57 11.13
N VAL A 692 2.84 -20.11 11.75
CA VAL A 692 2.36 -21.48 11.52
C VAL A 692 1.88 -21.64 10.07
N GLU A 693 1.10 -20.68 9.56
CA GLU A 693 0.65 -20.69 8.16
C GLU A 693 1.83 -20.56 7.18
N ARG A 694 2.82 -19.70 7.49
CA ARG A 694 4.00 -19.55 6.65
C ARG A 694 4.90 -20.79 6.67
N ALA A 695 5.03 -21.45 7.83
CA ALA A 695 5.76 -22.70 7.95
C ALA A 695 5.11 -23.84 7.14
N ARG A 696 3.77 -23.94 7.14
CA ARG A 696 3.04 -24.90 6.27
C ARG A 696 3.34 -24.67 4.80
N GLU A 697 3.35 -23.41 4.36
CA GLU A 697 3.67 -23.08 2.97
C GLU A 697 5.10 -23.48 2.61
N ALA A 698 6.05 -23.30 3.53
CA ALA A 698 7.44 -23.73 3.34
C ALA A 698 7.55 -25.27 3.28
N ALA A 699 6.95 -25.99 4.21
CA ALA A 699 6.94 -27.46 4.23
C ALA A 699 6.27 -28.04 2.97
N ALA A 700 5.20 -27.41 2.47
CA ALA A 700 4.51 -27.83 1.25
C ALA A 700 5.38 -27.76 -0.03
N THR A 701 6.53 -27.08 -0.01
CA THR A 701 7.50 -27.10 -1.13
C THR A 701 8.30 -28.39 -1.23
N GLY A 702 8.25 -29.26 -0.21
CA GLY A 702 9.12 -30.44 -0.10
C GLY A 702 10.58 -30.12 0.23
N ALA A 703 10.89 -28.88 0.60
CA ALA A 703 12.23 -28.49 1.00
C ALA A 703 12.62 -29.10 2.35
N THR A 704 13.88 -29.52 2.49
CA THR A 704 14.44 -30.02 3.75
C THR A 704 14.92 -28.91 4.67
N ALA A 705 15.11 -27.71 4.12
CA ALA A 705 15.48 -26.53 4.89
C ALA A 705 14.79 -25.25 4.39
N VAL A 706 14.48 -24.36 5.34
CA VAL A 706 14.04 -22.99 5.08
C VAL A 706 15.21 -22.04 5.35
N ALA A 707 15.69 -21.39 4.31
CA ALA A 707 16.68 -20.33 4.45
C ALA A 707 16.00 -18.99 4.81
N THR A 708 16.59 -18.24 5.73
CA THR A 708 16.17 -16.91 6.15
C THR A 708 17.33 -15.92 6.06
N ALA A 709 17.04 -14.63 6.21
CA ALA A 709 18.02 -13.57 6.30
C ALA A 709 17.56 -12.50 7.31
N CYS A 710 17.03 -12.94 8.43
CA CYS A 710 16.60 -12.07 9.52
C CYS A 710 16.39 -12.91 10.80
N PRO A 711 16.98 -12.55 11.94
CA PRO A 711 16.87 -13.33 13.17
C PRO A 711 15.44 -13.50 13.66
N PHE A 712 14.59 -12.48 13.53
CA PHE A 712 13.17 -12.60 13.88
C PHE A 712 12.43 -13.57 12.96
N CYS A 713 12.74 -13.60 11.66
CA CYS A 713 12.15 -14.57 10.76
C CYS A 713 12.60 -16.00 11.09
N THR A 714 13.88 -16.18 11.45
CA THR A 714 14.41 -17.48 11.90
C THR A 714 13.64 -17.98 13.12
N THR A 715 13.51 -17.16 14.15
CA THR A 715 12.77 -17.51 15.37
C THR A 715 11.30 -17.86 15.06
N MET A 716 10.60 -16.97 14.35
CA MET A 716 9.19 -17.16 14.04
C MET A 716 8.94 -18.42 13.20
N LEU A 717 9.77 -18.69 12.18
CA LEU A 717 9.60 -19.87 11.34
C LEU A 717 9.99 -21.16 12.07
N SER A 718 11.03 -21.16 12.89
CA SER A 718 11.39 -22.30 13.73
C SER A 718 10.24 -22.67 14.68
N ASP A 719 9.60 -21.69 15.31
CA ASP A 719 8.45 -21.91 16.17
C ASP A 719 7.21 -22.38 15.36
N GLY A 720 7.06 -21.89 14.12
CA GLY A 720 5.98 -22.31 13.23
C GLY A 720 6.14 -23.75 12.74
N VAL A 721 7.36 -24.15 12.37
CA VAL A 721 7.73 -25.51 11.97
C VAL A 721 7.50 -26.49 13.14
N ALA A 722 7.99 -26.13 14.33
CA ALA A 722 7.78 -26.94 15.54
C ALA A 722 6.29 -27.10 15.89
N ALA A 723 5.49 -26.03 15.74
CA ALA A 723 4.05 -26.06 16.01
C ALA A 723 3.26 -26.93 15.00
N ASN A 724 3.77 -27.12 13.78
CA ASN A 724 3.18 -28.01 12.79
C ASN A 724 3.63 -29.47 12.95
N GLY A 725 4.73 -29.73 13.67
CA GLY A 725 5.37 -31.04 13.75
C GLY A 725 6.15 -31.40 12.48
N ASP A 726 6.57 -30.40 11.70
CA ASP A 726 7.36 -30.60 10.49
C ASP A 726 8.85 -30.83 10.83
N GLU A 727 9.57 -31.64 10.06
CA GLU A 727 11.02 -31.90 10.21
C GLU A 727 11.89 -31.02 9.31
N VAL A 728 11.44 -29.79 9.03
CA VAL A 728 12.16 -28.84 8.17
C VAL A 728 13.10 -27.98 9.01
N GLU A 729 14.38 -27.95 8.67
CA GLU A 729 15.37 -27.14 9.38
C GLU A 729 15.24 -25.66 8.98
N VAL A 730 15.34 -24.73 9.94
CA VAL A 730 15.31 -23.29 9.67
C VAL A 730 16.68 -22.70 9.96
N LEU A 731 17.36 -22.19 8.91
CA LEU A 731 18.72 -21.68 8.97
C LEU A 731 18.81 -20.29 8.33
N ASP A 732 19.73 -19.48 8.81
CA ASP A 732 20.11 -18.26 8.08
C ASP A 732 21.03 -18.61 6.89
N VAL A 733 20.95 -17.81 5.82
CA VAL A 733 21.79 -17.96 4.61
C VAL A 733 23.27 -17.98 4.96
N ALA A 734 23.71 -17.20 5.97
CA ALA A 734 25.09 -17.20 6.43
C ALA A 734 25.55 -18.53 7.05
N GLN A 735 24.66 -19.23 7.77
CA GLN A 735 24.97 -20.53 8.34
C GLN A 735 25.15 -21.60 7.24
N LEU A 736 24.31 -21.55 6.20
CA LEU A 736 24.41 -22.44 5.04
C LEU A 736 25.71 -22.17 4.27
N LEU A 737 26.07 -20.90 4.06
CA LEU A 737 27.31 -20.52 3.39
C LEU A 737 28.54 -20.98 4.20
N LEU A 738 28.56 -20.72 5.52
CA LEU A 738 29.66 -21.10 6.40
C LEU A 738 29.91 -22.62 6.36
N ALA A 739 28.86 -23.43 6.40
CA ALA A 739 28.98 -24.88 6.29
C ALA A 739 29.66 -25.31 4.97
N GLY A 740 29.40 -24.61 3.87
CA GLY A 740 30.08 -24.83 2.59
C GLY A 740 31.53 -24.39 2.59
N VAL A 741 31.84 -23.22 3.18
CA VAL A 741 33.19 -22.66 3.23
C VAL A 741 34.11 -23.49 4.14
N ARG A 742 33.64 -23.92 5.32
CA ARG A 742 34.40 -24.77 6.24
C ARG A 742 34.81 -26.09 5.59
N ARG A 743 33.93 -26.75 4.83
CA ARG A 743 34.30 -27.98 4.07
C ARG A 743 35.47 -27.74 3.10
N GLY A 744 35.59 -26.54 2.53
CA GLY A 744 36.74 -26.21 1.67
C GLY A 744 38.03 -25.95 2.42
N GLN A 745 38.02 -25.66 3.72
CA GLN A 745 39.18 -25.50 4.57
C GLN A 745 39.69 -26.84 5.12
N ASP A 746 38.78 -27.83 5.27
CA ASP A 746 39.06 -29.17 5.77
C ASP A 746 39.63 -30.10 4.65
N THR A 747 39.59 -29.69 3.39
CA THR A 747 40.08 -30.42 2.21
C THR A 747 41.40 -29.85 1.72
#